data_201096f3956a6c71bfb9d17ddfaa9305
#
_entry.id   201096f3956a6c71bfb9d17ddfaa9305
#
_cell.length_a   1.000
_cell.length_b   1.000
_cell.length_c   1.000
_cell.angle_alpha   90.00
_cell.angle_beta   90.00
_cell.angle_gamma   90.00
#
_symmetry.space_group_name_H-M   'P 1'
#
loop_
_entity.id
_entity.type
_entity.pdbx_description
1 polymer ?
#
loop_
_entity_poly.entity_id
_entity_poly.type
_entity_poly.pdbx_seq_one_letter_code
_entity_poly.pdbx_strand_id
1 'polypeptide(L)'
;MRSYKCALLALASFWAIAAHAQDTAPASDADAADAASDAGTTPSGGPDIVVTASRLDLLGTAATASQGVITAKEVELRPIYRPGQLFESIPGLVVTIHSGEGKANQYLIRGYNLDHGTDFANFVDDMPVNKPTNTHGQGYSDLAFLIPQIVEGIDYTKGPYYAAIGDFGSVASSHTRLANELPTMVTAMVGTDGYQSLFGTSTASLGTDKRLLGAIELAHFDGPWHPPQNFKKINTVLRYTQGSSTDGFSLTGMYYQSEGGLITDQPQRAIDEGLIDRYGTLDPTDHSKSLRYSLSGHLDKPVGDNGKFSLSLYGIHATMTLWNNFTHYLDDPVNGDQEAQNEDRWTFGGVTTYTFKNKLGTLDSETVIGLQGRYDSNFVNRQHTLHRTTVLDYCMLEQEDGPAISYPAVNSYCNADRVHLYDIAPYIQNTLHWTDWLRTTVGVREELYAADDVSSVTGTSGSGHQWLFQPKANLALGPWEKTELYFSYGRGFHSNDVRGVFGTVPEEGIPLAGGATPLLSATEGIELGLRTDIIPKLSLQLAVFQQDFGSELVYNPDTGQDEAGAPSRRQGIEVSGQYHPLRWLELNADLAFSKPRYHTDNLAAFGLDAPFIADAPNFIYSAGILVNDLGPWSGGIQWRRLGTHHLNDGEDYPTDKGYSEFNMDVRYALPGGWRLGVSVFNIFNSKDEAADYYYTGRLPGEPAEGVTDFQVHPLEPRSARFSITKTFGGPNR
;
A
#
# COMPACT_ATOMS: atom_id res chain seq x y z
N MET A 1 -10.14 -26.29 10.70
CA MET A 1 -11.42 -26.96 10.47
C MET A 1 -12.61 -26.34 11.23
N ARG A 2 -12.49 -25.85 12.46
CA ARG A 2 -13.61 -25.19 13.16
C ARG A 2 -14.05 -23.85 12.57
N SER A 3 -13.13 -23.04 12.06
CA SER A 3 -13.40 -21.71 11.49
C SER A 3 -14.19 -21.75 10.16
N TYR A 4 -13.99 -22.78 9.34
CA TYR A 4 -14.69 -22.91 8.06
C TYR A 4 -16.19 -23.23 8.17
N LYS A 5 -16.61 -23.89 9.25
CA LYS A 5 -18.05 -24.20 9.47
C LYS A 5 -18.87 -22.94 9.77
N CYS A 6 -18.27 -21.94 10.41
CA CYS A 6 -18.98 -20.67 10.68
C CYS A 6 -19.10 -19.81 9.40
N ALA A 7 -18.10 -19.85 8.51
CA ALA A 7 -18.14 -19.11 7.27
C ALA A 7 -19.21 -19.63 6.29
N LEU A 8 -19.37 -20.95 6.21
CA LEU A 8 -20.43 -21.58 5.39
C LEU A 8 -21.85 -21.28 5.92
N LEU A 9 -22.01 -21.17 7.22
CA LEU A 9 -23.30 -20.79 7.85
C LEU A 9 -23.64 -19.30 7.57
N ALA A 10 -22.64 -18.41 7.51
CA ALA A 10 -22.83 -17.02 7.15
C ALA A 10 -23.29 -16.86 5.69
N LEU A 11 -22.72 -17.63 4.75
CA LEU A 11 -23.15 -17.66 3.35
C LEU A 11 -24.61 -18.15 3.19
N ALA A 12 -24.98 -19.19 3.91
CA ALA A 12 -26.35 -19.72 3.88
C ALA A 12 -27.38 -18.71 4.44
N SER A 13 -27.02 -17.95 5.46
CA SER A 13 -27.87 -16.90 6.04
C SER A 13 -28.06 -15.71 5.10
N PHE A 14 -27.02 -15.33 4.32
CA PHE A 14 -27.12 -14.27 3.31
C PHE A 14 -28.05 -14.64 2.15
N TRP A 15 -28.05 -15.90 1.73
CA TRP A 15 -28.96 -16.40 0.69
C TRP A 15 -30.43 -16.34 1.08
N ALA A 16 -30.75 -16.60 2.35
CA ALA A 16 -32.13 -16.56 2.85
C ALA A 16 -32.69 -15.13 2.86
N ILE A 17 -31.86 -14.09 3.09
CA ILE A 17 -32.30 -12.70 3.11
C ILE A 17 -32.50 -12.18 1.66
N ALA A 18 -31.64 -12.56 0.70
CA ALA A 18 -31.77 -12.18 -0.70
C ALA A 18 -33.01 -12.80 -1.37
N ALA A 19 -33.39 -14.04 -1.02
CA ALA A 19 -34.54 -14.71 -1.58
C ALA A 19 -35.89 -14.12 -1.13
N HIS A 20 -35.95 -13.46 0.03
CA HIS A 20 -37.17 -12.81 0.53
C HIS A 20 -37.39 -11.39 0.02
N ALA A 21 -36.35 -10.72 -0.51
CA ALA A 21 -36.43 -9.35 -1.02
C ALA A 21 -36.95 -9.25 -2.48
N GLN A 22 -37.10 -10.38 -3.16
CA GLN A 22 -37.51 -10.38 -4.59
C GLN A 22 -39.03 -10.41 -4.84
N ASP A 23 -39.89 -10.60 -3.78
CA ASP A 23 -41.33 -10.84 -3.99
C ASP A 23 -42.23 -9.60 -3.86
N THR A 24 -41.70 -8.38 -3.77
CA THR A 24 -42.55 -7.19 -3.67
C THR A 24 -42.02 -6.00 -4.50
N ALA A 25 -42.26 -6.03 -5.81
CA ALA A 25 -42.25 -4.80 -6.62
C ALA A 25 -43.32 -4.87 -7.71
N PRO A 26 -44.26 -3.96 -7.76
CA PRO A 26 -45.17 -3.81 -8.91
C PRO A 26 -44.48 -3.01 -10.01
N ALA A 27 -44.65 -3.45 -11.24
CA ALA A 27 -44.21 -2.79 -12.44
C ALA A 27 -44.94 -1.43 -12.65
N SER A 28 -44.22 -0.41 -13.05
CA SER A 28 -44.80 0.71 -13.80
C SER A 28 -43.81 1.18 -14.86
N ASP A 29 -44.27 1.10 -16.10
CA ASP A 29 -43.70 1.72 -17.30
C ASP A 29 -43.62 3.24 -17.15
N ALA A 30 -42.53 3.85 -17.65
CA ALA A 30 -42.61 5.03 -18.52
C ALA A 30 -41.23 5.67 -18.79
N ASP A 31 -41.01 5.80 -20.07
CA ASP A 31 -40.37 6.88 -20.82
C ASP A 31 -38.85 7.18 -20.63
N ALA A 32 -38.17 6.84 -21.72
CA ALA A 32 -36.92 7.44 -22.15
C ALA A 32 -37.13 8.87 -22.63
N ALA A 33 -36.42 9.83 -22.07
CA ALA A 33 -36.12 11.12 -22.73
C ALA A 33 -34.93 11.82 -22.07
N ASP A 34 -33.98 12.18 -22.91
CA ASP A 34 -33.05 13.29 -22.84
C ASP A 34 -32.48 13.71 -21.45
N ALA A 35 -31.21 13.43 -21.24
CA ALA A 35 -30.38 14.28 -20.39
C ALA A 35 -29.10 14.66 -21.10
N ALA A 36 -29.16 15.78 -21.80
CA ALA A 36 -28.02 16.57 -22.16
C ALA A 36 -27.67 17.50 -20.99
N SER A 37 -26.37 17.58 -20.70
CA SER A 37 -25.67 18.66 -20.00
C SER A 37 -26.18 19.10 -18.63
N ASP A 38 -25.51 18.64 -17.60
CA ASP A 38 -25.16 19.53 -16.48
C ASP A 38 -23.68 19.35 -16.09
N ALA A 39 -22.86 20.20 -16.69
CA ALA A 39 -21.47 20.37 -16.30
C ALA A 39 -21.43 21.35 -15.14
N GLY A 40 -21.15 20.90 -13.94
CA GLY A 40 -20.84 21.82 -12.86
C GLY A 40 -21.22 21.39 -11.47
N THR A 41 -20.50 20.41 -10.88
CA THR A 41 -20.25 20.40 -9.44
C THR A 41 -18.98 19.62 -9.18
N THR A 42 -17.88 20.33 -8.96
CA THR A 42 -16.64 19.77 -8.40
C THR A 42 -16.89 19.38 -6.95
N PRO A 43 -16.53 18.18 -6.55
CA PRO A 43 -16.56 17.76 -5.14
C PRO A 43 -15.31 18.25 -4.41
N SER A 44 -15.50 18.63 -3.19
CA SER A 44 -14.53 19.34 -2.36
C SER A 44 -14.30 18.65 -1.02
N GLY A 45 -13.03 18.57 -0.66
CA GLY A 45 -12.58 18.21 0.68
C GLY A 45 -12.05 16.79 0.81
N GLY A 46 -10.73 16.62 0.59
CA GLY A 46 -10.12 15.33 0.34
C GLY A 46 -10.71 14.73 -0.94
N PRO A 47 -10.05 13.94 -1.74
CA PRO A 47 -10.51 13.67 -3.11
C PRO A 47 -11.81 12.87 -3.18
N ASP A 48 -12.95 13.54 -2.92
CA ASP A 48 -14.28 13.04 -3.28
C ASP A 48 -14.54 13.37 -4.76
N ILE A 49 -13.80 12.73 -5.64
CA ILE A 49 -14.10 12.75 -7.06
C ILE A 49 -15.04 11.58 -7.33
N VAL A 50 -16.32 11.87 -7.53
CA VAL A 50 -17.28 10.90 -8.10
C VAL A 50 -16.86 10.63 -9.54
N VAL A 51 -16.25 9.51 -9.81
CA VAL A 51 -15.51 9.28 -11.04
C VAL A 51 -16.29 8.40 -12.00
N THR A 52 -16.68 9.02 -13.09
CA THR A 52 -16.93 8.37 -14.38
C THR A 52 -15.77 8.62 -15.36
N ALA A 53 -14.71 9.29 -14.93
CA ALA A 53 -13.62 9.79 -15.75
C ALA A 53 -12.42 8.84 -15.74
N SER A 54 -11.63 8.88 -16.80
CA SER A 54 -10.35 8.21 -16.98
C SER A 54 -9.33 8.62 -15.91
N ARG A 55 -8.38 7.74 -15.59
CA ARG A 55 -7.25 7.95 -14.67
C ARG A 55 -6.58 9.33 -14.80
N LEU A 56 -6.50 9.88 -15.98
CA LEU A 56 -5.82 11.14 -16.28
C LEU A 56 -6.76 12.30 -16.61
N ASP A 57 -8.07 12.10 -16.66
CA ASP A 57 -9.06 13.15 -17.05
C ASP A 57 -9.38 14.07 -15.86
N LEU A 58 -8.39 14.88 -15.46
CA LEU A 58 -8.48 15.82 -14.33
C LEU A 58 -8.13 17.28 -14.74
N LEU A 59 -8.19 17.58 -16.05
CA LEU A 59 -7.99 18.97 -16.53
C LEU A 59 -9.03 19.93 -15.92
N GLY A 60 -8.55 21.07 -15.44
CA GLY A 60 -9.40 22.07 -14.78
C GLY A 60 -9.67 21.79 -13.30
N THR A 61 -9.33 20.60 -12.77
CA THR A 61 -9.65 20.21 -11.38
C THR A 61 -8.42 19.80 -10.57
N ALA A 62 -7.43 19.18 -11.18
CA ALA A 62 -6.21 18.74 -10.48
C ALA A 62 -5.42 19.92 -9.90
N ALA A 63 -4.89 19.80 -8.69
CA ALA A 63 -3.98 20.79 -8.13
C ALA A 63 -2.52 20.50 -8.47
N THR A 64 -2.17 19.26 -8.76
CA THR A 64 -0.81 18.83 -9.17
C THR A 64 -0.87 17.91 -10.40
N ALA A 65 0.23 17.85 -11.16
CA ALA A 65 0.28 16.97 -12.33
C ALA A 65 0.24 15.49 -11.95
N SER A 66 0.86 15.08 -10.85
CA SER A 66 1.05 13.67 -10.49
C SER A 66 -0.02 13.11 -9.55
N GLN A 67 -1.28 13.51 -9.73
CA GLN A 67 -2.44 12.88 -9.09
C GLN A 67 -3.32 12.16 -10.10
N GLY A 68 -4.16 11.25 -9.64
CA GLY A 68 -5.10 10.55 -10.52
C GLY A 68 -6.09 9.72 -9.75
N VAL A 69 -7.01 9.11 -10.52
CA VAL A 69 -8.06 8.23 -10.01
C VAL A 69 -8.09 6.96 -10.84
N ILE A 70 -8.07 5.83 -10.17
CA ILE A 70 -8.21 4.50 -10.77
C ILE A 70 -9.63 4.04 -10.52
N THR A 71 -10.35 3.69 -11.57
CA THR A 71 -11.74 3.26 -11.48
C THR A 71 -11.88 1.78 -11.16
N ALA A 72 -13.04 1.38 -10.61
CA ALA A 72 -13.38 -0.05 -10.42
C ALA A 72 -13.21 -0.85 -11.73
N LYS A 73 -13.51 -0.23 -12.86
CA LYS A 73 -13.39 -0.89 -14.18
C LYS A 73 -11.93 -1.14 -14.57
N GLU A 74 -11.03 -0.20 -14.32
CA GLU A 74 -9.59 -0.42 -14.53
C GLU A 74 -9.07 -1.54 -13.63
N VAL A 75 -9.46 -1.54 -12.35
CA VAL A 75 -9.12 -2.60 -11.39
C VAL A 75 -9.62 -3.96 -11.90
N GLU A 76 -10.88 -4.02 -12.35
CA GLU A 76 -11.47 -5.26 -12.88
C GLU A 76 -10.71 -5.81 -14.09
N LEU A 77 -10.24 -4.97 -15.00
CA LEU A 77 -9.63 -5.39 -16.28
C LEU A 77 -8.15 -5.80 -16.14
N ARG A 78 -7.50 -5.53 -15.02
CA ARG A 78 -6.07 -5.83 -14.80
C ARG A 78 -5.85 -7.21 -14.24
N PRO A 79 -4.76 -7.91 -14.63
CA PRO A 79 -4.33 -9.12 -13.97
C PRO A 79 -3.76 -8.77 -12.59
N ILE A 80 -4.41 -9.26 -11.52
CA ILE A 80 -4.01 -9.03 -10.13
C ILE A 80 -3.65 -10.37 -9.51
N TYR A 81 -2.39 -10.55 -9.13
CA TYR A 81 -1.90 -11.76 -8.48
C TYR A 81 -2.15 -11.70 -6.97
N ARG A 82 -1.88 -10.52 -6.33
CA ARG A 82 -2.03 -10.21 -4.91
C ARG A 82 -2.76 -8.88 -4.69
N PRO A 83 -3.45 -8.67 -3.55
CA PRO A 83 -4.15 -7.40 -3.29
C PRO A 83 -3.27 -6.14 -3.42
N GLY A 84 -2.01 -6.16 -2.98
CA GLY A 84 -1.10 -5.01 -3.10
C GLY A 84 -0.85 -4.57 -4.54
N GLN A 85 -0.92 -5.49 -5.51
CA GLN A 85 -0.76 -5.16 -6.94
C GLN A 85 -1.91 -4.32 -7.53
N LEU A 86 -2.99 -4.08 -6.78
CA LEU A 86 -3.96 -3.04 -7.13
C LEU A 86 -3.27 -1.69 -7.38
N PHE A 87 -2.23 -1.39 -6.62
CA PHE A 87 -1.49 -0.13 -6.72
C PHE A 87 -0.55 -0.03 -7.91
N GLU A 88 -0.25 -1.11 -8.62
CA GLU A 88 0.44 -1.03 -9.92
C GLU A 88 -0.37 -0.31 -11.01
N SER A 89 -1.62 0.02 -10.71
CA SER A 89 -2.41 0.94 -11.51
C SER A 89 -1.96 2.40 -11.35
N ILE A 90 -1.22 2.74 -10.28
CA ILE A 90 -0.60 4.05 -10.08
C ILE A 90 0.62 4.15 -11.01
N PRO A 91 0.71 5.18 -11.88
CA PRO A 91 1.82 5.31 -12.81
C PRO A 91 3.19 5.28 -12.14
N GLY A 92 4.11 4.47 -12.67
CA GLY A 92 5.49 4.39 -12.17
C GLY A 92 5.64 3.70 -10.79
N LEU A 93 4.63 2.95 -10.35
CA LEU A 93 4.70 2.11 -9.16
C LEU A 93 4.78 0.63 -9.55
N VAL A 94 5.72 -0.08 -8.94
CA VAL A 94 5.85 -1.54 -9.01
C VAL A 94 5.72 -2.11 -7.60
N VAL A 95 5.01 -3.23 -7.50
CA VAL A 95 4.81 -3.96 -6.26
C VAL A 95 5.52 -5.30 -6.35
N THR A 96 6.45 -5.56 -5.45
CA THR A 96 7.17 -6.82 -5.37
C THR A 96 7.01 -7.47 -3.98
N ILE A 97 7.59 -8.63 -3.79
CA ILE A 97 7.56 -9.36 -2.54
C ILE A 97 8.88 -10.13 -2.39
N HIS A 98 9.36 -10.26 -1.15
CA HIS A 98 10.58 -10.96 -0.83
C HIS A 98 10.40 -12.09 0.20
N SER A 99 9.15 -12.54 0.42
CA SER A 99 8.89 -13.54 1.47
C SER A 99 7.66 -14.41 1.24
N GLY A 100 7.11 -14.42 0.03
CA GLY A 100 5.86 -15.14 -0.28
C GLY A 100 4.61 -14.43 0.29
N GLU A 101 3.51 -15.18 0.52
CA GLU A 101 2.27 -14.62 1.05
C GLU A 101 2.32 -14.47 2.57
N GLY A 102 1.55 -13.52 3.12
CA GLY A 102 1.39 -13.34 4.58
C GLY A 102 2.25 -12.26 5.21
N LYS A 103 3.00 -11.53 4.41
CA LYS A 103 3.79 -10.34 4.76
C LYS A 103 3.40 -9.17 3.83
N ALA A 104 3.60 -7.93 4.25
CA ALA A 104 3.34 -6.77 3.40
C ALA A 104 4.24 -6.78 2.15
N ASN A 105 3.75 -6.14 1.10
CA ASN A 105 4.50 -5.98 -0.15
C ASN A 105 5.55 -4.88 -0.02
N GLN A 106 6.56 -4.91 -0.90
CA GLN A 106 7.44 -3.78 -1.18
C GLN A 106 6.81 -2.90 -2.27
N TYR A 107 6.95 -1.59 -2.15
CA TYR A 107 6.45 -0.61 -3.10
C TYR A 107 7.60 0.21 -3.66
N LEU A 108 7.82 0.12 -4.95
CA LEU A 108 8.92 0.78 -5.65
C LEU A 108 8.36 1.91 -6.51
N ILE A 109 8.70 3.15 -6.19
CA ILE A 109 8.17 4.35 -6.86
C ILE A 109 9.15 5.53 -6.74
N ARG A 110 9.33 6.32 -7.79
CA ARG A 110 10.17 7.54 -7.81
C ARG A 110 11.61 7.32 -7.33
N GLY A 111 12.18 6.12 -7.50
CA GLY A 111 13.51 5.77 -7.01
C GLY A 111 13.58 5.54 -5.50
N TYR A 112 12.47 5.23 -4.87
CA TYR A 112 12.40 4.72 -3.52
C TYR A 112 12.10 3.23 -3.52
N ASN A 113 12.77 2.49 -2.67
CA ASN A 113 12.28 1.25 -2.12
C ASN A 113 11.53 1.62 -0.84
N LEU A 114 10.21 1.60 -0.91
CA LEU A 114 9.34 1.87 0.24
C LEU A 114 9.01 0.52 0.86
N ASP A 115 10.00 -0.07 1.51
CA ASP A 115 9.88 -1.40 2.07
C ASP A 115 8.65 -1.48 2.97
N HIS A 116 7.80 -2.43 2.71
CA HIS A 116 6.54 -2.65 3.39
C HIS A 116 5.59 -1.44 3.47
N GLY A 117 5.86 -0.31 2.79
CA GLY A 117 4.94 0.82 2.61
C GLY A 117 5.29 2.10 3.35
N THR A 118 6.49 2.23 3.91
CA THR A 118 6.94 3.52 4.45
C THR A 118 6.87 4.62 3.37
N ASP A 119 6.59 5.88 3.75
CA ASP A 119 6.46 7.03 2.83
C ASP A 119 5.43 6.89 1.67
N PHE A 120 4.61 5.84 1.73
CA PHE A 120 3.42 5.66 0.91
C PHE A 120 2.19 5.53 1.81
N ALA A 121 1.53 6.65 2.10
CA ALA A 121 0.34 6.67 2.95
C ALA A 121 -0.84 5.98 2.30
N ASN A 122 -1.29 4.87 2.86
CA ASN A 122 -2.40 4.09 2.35
C ASN A 122 -3.61 4.19 3.26
N PHE A 123 -4.78 4.48 2.67
CA PHE A 123 -6.05 4.56 3.37
C PHE A 123 -7.10 3.68 2.70
N VAL A 124 -7.97 3.07 3.50
CA VAL A 124 -9.17 2.36 3.05
C VAL A 124 -10.37 2.98 3.76
N ASP A 125 -11.24 3.68 3.02
CA ASP A 125 -12.36 4.47 3.59
C ASP A 125 -11.90 5.33 4.78
N ASP A 126 -10.86 6.15 4.61
CA ASP A 126 -10.24 7.02 5.62
C ASP A 126 -9.53 6.30 6.80
N MET A 127 -9.58 4.97 6.87
CA MET A 127 -8.77 4.22 7.83
C MET A 127 -7.32 4.12 7.35
N PRO A 128 -6.31 4.54 8.13
CA PRO A 128 -4.91 4.35 7.77
C PRO A 128 -4.54 2.86 7.80
N VAL A 129 -3.70 2.45 6.85
CA VAL A 129 -3.12 1.11 6.80
C VAL A 129 -1.74 1.09 7.43
N ASN A 130 -0.93 2.13 7.19
CA ASN A 130 0.43 2.24 7.69
C ASN A 130 0.51 2.24 9.23
N LYS A 131 1.49 1.52 9.74
CA LYS A 131 1.77 1.37 11.17
C LYS A 131 3.06 2.11 11.53
N PRO A 132 3.03 3.20 12.29
CA PRO A 132 4.22 4.01 12.59
C PRO A 132 5.35 3.23 13.26
N THR A 133 5.07 2.58 14.39
CA THR A 133 5.97 1.62 15.03
C THR A 133 5.44 0.22 14.80
N ASN A 134 6.26 -0.68 14.29
CA ASN A 134 5.87 -2.06 14.02
C ASN A 134 7.02 -3.00 14.34
N THR A 135 6.75 -4.25 14.67
CA THR A 135 7.78 -5.23 15.05
C THR A 135 8.69 -5.64 13.89
N HIS A 136 8.29 -5.38 12.63
CA HIS A 136 9.05 -5.76 11.44
C HIS A 136 9.67 -4.56 10.74
N GLY A 137 8.95 -3.44 10.62
CA GLY A 137 9.45 -2.22 9.98
C GLY A 137 8.44 -1.08 10.15
N GLN A 138 8.93 0.15 10.35
CA GLN A 138 8.07 1.31 10.49
C GLN A 138 7.32 1.61 9.19
N GLY A 139 6.09 2.11 9.30
CA GLY A 139 5.25 2.38 8.15
C GLY A 139 4.57 1.14 7.54
N TYR A 140 4.73 -0.03 8.13
CA TYR A 140 4.22 -1.32 7.64
C TYR A 140 2.78 -1.25 7.14
N SER A 141 2.56 -1.54 5.85
CA SER A 141 1.30 -1.37 5.14
C SER A 141 0.88 -2.68 4.45
N ASP A 142 0.32 -3.61 5.22
CA ASP A 142 -0.24 -4.86 4.69
C ASP A 142 -1.66 -4.63 4.15
N LEU A 143 -1.86 -4.96 2.88
CA LEU A 143 -3.15 -4.86 2.17
C LEU A 143 -3.83 -6.20 1.95
N ALA A 144 -3.33 -7.30 2.51
CA ALA A 144 -3.90 -8.63 2.32
C ALA A 144 -5.34 -8.75 2.84
N PHE A 145 -5.76 -7.84 3.73
CA PHE A 145 -7.14 -7.74 4.21
C PHE A 145 -8.11 -7.11 3.19
N LEU A 146 -7.62 -6.49 2.12
CA LEU A 146 -8.46 -5.87 1.09
C LEU A 146 -8.93 -6.94 0.09
N ILE A 147 -10.23 -6.93 -0.20
CA ILE A 147 -10.82 -7.75 -1.26
C ILE A 147 -10.87 -6.91 -2.54
N PRO A 148 -10.07 -7.21 -3.59
CA PRO A 148 -10.01 -6.37 -4.80
C PRO A 148 -11.35 -6.13 -5.48
N GLN A 149 -12.24 -7.11 -5.45
CA GLN A 149 -13.54 -7.07 -6.12
C GLN A 149 -14.56 -6.11 -5.51
N ILE A 150 -14.30 -5.58 -4.29
CA ILE A 150 -15.16 -4.60 -3.64
C ILE A 150 -14.59 -3.18 -3.71
N VAL A 151 -13.48 -2.98 -4.40
CA VAL A 151 -12.88 -1.66 -4.60
C VAL A 151 -13.67 -0.89 -5.67
N GLU A 152 -14.21 0.27 -5.29
CA GLU A 152 -14.91 1.19 -6.20
C GLU A 152 -13.94 2.09 -6.95
N GLY A 153 -12.83 2.45 -6.31
CA GLY A 153 -11.79 3.27 -6.91
C GLY A 153 -10.65 3.55 -5.95
N ILE A 154 -9.56 4.06 -6.52
CA ILE A 154 -8.36 4.45 -5.78
C ILE A 154 -7.97 5.86 -6.24
N ASP A 155 -8.03 6.83 -5.33
CA ASP A 155 -7.49 8.16 -5.55
C ASP A 155 -6.04 8.17 -5.10
N TYR A 156 -5.14 8.67 -5.94
CA TYR A 156 -3.72 8.73 -5.62
C TYR A 156 -3.11 10.10 -5.87
N THR A 157 -2.09 10.42 -5.09
CA THR A 157 -1.25 11.61 -5.27
C THR A 157 0.20 11.24 -5.03
N LYS A 158 1.12 11.77 -5.84
CA LYS A 158 2.57 11.62 -5.61
C LYS A 158 3.15 12.95 -5.14
N GLY A 159 3.93 12.88 -4.05
CA GLY A 159 4.50 14.03 -3.37
C GLY A 159 3.58 14.67 -2.30
N PRO A 160 4.17 15.46 -1.40
CA PRO A 160 3.51 15.99 -0.21
C PRO A 160 2.72 17.29 -0.47
N TYR A 161 1.88 17.36 -1.50
CA TYR A 161 1.32 18.62 -2.01
C TYR A 161 -0.06 18.99 -1.47
N TYR A 162 -0.69 18.14 -0.65
CA TYR A 162 -2.01 18.37 -0.06
C TYR A 162 -1.97 18.44 1.46
N ALA A 163 -2.71 19.39 2.03
CA ALA A 163 -2.74 19.60 3.48
C ALA A 163 -3.46 18.46 4.23
N ALA A 164 -4.33 17.72 3.61
CA ALA A 164 -5.02 16.57 4.21
C ALA A 164 -4.12 15.34 4.40
N ILE A 165 -2.95 15.27 3.73
CA ILE A 165 -2.03 14.15 3.77
C ILE A 165 -0.94 14.43 4.81
N GLY A 166 -0.81 13.54 5.80
CA GLY A 166 0.14 13.60 6.90
C GLY A 166 1.21 12.53 6.82
N ASP A 167 1.35 11.76 7.90
CA ASP A 167 2.40 10.75 8.08
C ASP A 167 2.51 9.75 6.92
N PHE A 168 3.72 9.40 6.52
CA PHE A 168 4.08 8.53 5.40
C PHE A 168 3.60 9.02 4.01
N GLY A 169 3.08 10.24 3.88
CA GLY A 169 2.60 10.78 2.60
C GLY A 169 3.63 11.53 1.78
N SER A 170 4.92 11.34 2.04
CA SER A 170 6.01 12.10 1.43
C SER A 170 6.24 11.74 -0.05
N VAL A 171 6.24 10.46 -0.38
CA VAL A 171 6.46 9.98 -1.76
C VAL A 171 5.15 9.86 -2.49
N ALA A 172 4.17 9.21 -1.88
CA ALA A 172 2.85 9.05 -2.46
C ALA A 172 1.78 8.83 -1.38
N SER A 173 0.51 8.96 -1.77
CA SER A 173 -0.64 8.55 -0.98
C SER A 173 -1.70 7.89 -1.85
N SER A 174 -2.48 6.97 -1.26
CA SER A 174 -3.64 6.35 -1.88
C SER A 174 -4.83 6.31 -0.95
N HIS A 175 -6.01 6.61 -1.48
CA HIS A 175 -7.30 6.43 -0.81
C HIS A 175 -8.12 5.41 -1.58
N THR A 176 -8.24 4.21 -1.05
CA THR A 176 -9.07 3.14 -1.61
C THR A 176 -10.49 3.27 -1.09
N ARG A 177 -11.44 3.48 -2.00
CA ARG A 177 -12.87 3.53 -1.68
C ARG A 177 -13.51 2.16 -1.89
N LEU A 178 -14.34 1.76 -0.94
CA LEU A 178 -15.12 0.53 -1.02
C LEU A 178 -16.50 0.80 -1.64
N ALA A 179 -16.96 -0.13 -2.47
CA ALA A 179 -18.26 -0.05 -3.10
C ALA A 179 -19.41 -0.04 -2.06
N ASN A 180 -20.43 0.78 -2.32
CA ASN A 180 -21.64 0.83 -1.51
C ASN A 180 -22.68 -0.22 -1.93
N GLU A 181 -22.56 -0.70 -3.17
CA GLU A 181 -23.46 -1.67 -3.76
C GLU A 181 -22.73 -2.54 -4.79
N LEU A 182 -22.95 -3.84 -4.74
CA LEU A 182 -22.46 -4.82 -5.72
C LEU A 182 -23.56 -5.83 -6.03
N PRO A 183 -23.60 -6.39 -7.25
CA PRO A 183 -24.56 -7.41 -7.58
C PRO A 183 -24.33 -8.66 -6.71
N THR A 184 -25.38 -9.44 -6.47
CA THR A 184 -25.22 -10.76 -5.87
C THR A 184 -24.44 -11.64 -6.84
N MET A 185 -23.23 -12.05 -6.44
CA MET A 185 -22.39 -12.92 -7.25
C MET A 185 -21.51 -13.84 -6.42
N VAL A 186 -21.12 -14.94 -7.04
CA VAL A 186 -20.15 -15.89 -6.51
C VAL A 186 -19.11 -16.17 -7.57
N THR A 187 -17.82 -16.11 -7.19
CA THR A 187 -16.68 -16.46 -8.03
C THR A 187 -15.90 -17.57 -7.35
N ALA A 188 -15.71 -18.68 -8.05
CA ALA A 188 -14.76 -19.72 -7.68
C ALA A 188 -13.55 -19.66 -8.61
N MET A 189 -12.36 -19.84 -8.05
CA MET A 189 -11.12 -19.81 -8.79
C MET A 189 -10.20 -20.94 -8.36
N VAL A 190 -9.54 -21.57 -9.33
CA VAL A 190 -8.52 -22.61 -9.11
C VAL A 190 -7.32 -22.30 -10.01
N GLY A 191 -6.12 -22.69 -9.58
CA GLY A 191 -4.90 -22.41 -10.36
C GLY A 191 -3.77 -23.38 -10.09
N THR A 192 -2.64 -23.09 -10.74
CA THR A 192 -1.37 -23.75 -10.44
C THR A 192 -0.97 -23.52 -9.00
N ASP A 193 0.01 -24.27 -8.54
CA ASP A 193 0.63 -24.10 -7.21
C ASP A 193 -0.37 -24.14 -6.05
N GLY A 194 -1.39 -25.01 -6.21
CA GLY A 194 -2.41 -25.21 -5.19
C GLY A 194 -3.38 -24.05 -4.99
N TYR A 195 -3.39 -23.01 -5.87
CA TYR A 195 -4.26 -21.86 -5.70
C TYR A 195 -5.75 -22.23 -5.76
N GLN A 196 -6.50 -21.81 -4.76
CA GLN A 196 -7.94 -21.96 -4.67
C GLN A 196 -8.54 -20.73 -4.00
N SER A 197 -9.61 -20.16 -4.55
CA SER A 197 -10.35 -19.11 -3.87
C SER A 197 -11.85 -19.19 -4.13
N LEU A 198 -12.61 -18.67 -3.16
CA LEU A 198 -14.05 -18.50 -3.25
C LEU A 198 -14.37 -17.07 -2.78
N PHE A 199 -14.96 -16.28 -3.67
CA PHE A 199 -15.48 -14.96 -3.36
C PHE A 199 -16.99 -14.94 -3.50
N GLY A 200 -17.67 -14.28 -2.58
CA GLY A 200 -19.10 -14.06 -2.63
C GLY A 200 -19.47 -12.66 -2.16
N THR A 201 -20.44 -12.05 -2.82
CA THR A 201 -21.00 -10.75 -2.40
C THR A 201 -22.48 -10.66 -2.70
N SER A 202 -23.18 -9.83 -1.92
CA SER A 202 -24.57 -9.48 -2.12
C SER A 202 -24.89 -8.15 -1.47
N THR A 203 -25.78 -7.40 -2.08
CA THR A 203 -26.34 -6.16 -1.50
C THR A 203 -27.83 -6.34 -1.28
N ALA A 204 -28.29 -6.16 -0.05
CA ALA A 204 -29.69 -6.08 0.32
C ALA A 204 -30.15 -4.62 0.36
N SER A 205 -31.22 -4.29 -0.36
CA SER A 205 -31.90 -2.99 -0.23
C SER A 205 -32.80 -3.04 1.04
N LEU A 206 -32.56 -2.13 1.96
CA LEU A 206 -33.33 -2.00 3.22
C LEU A 206 -34.33 -0.82 3.17
N GLY A 207 -34.50 -0.22 2.01
CA GLY A 207 -35.37 0.94 1.74
C GLY A 207 -34.88 1.69 0.50
N THR A 208 -35.41 2.86 0.27
CA THR A 208 -35.13 3.64 -0.96
C THR A 208 -33.66 4.07 -1.03
N ASP A 209 -33.06 4.41 0.12
CA ASP A 209 -31.73 4.99 0.26
C ASP A 209 -30.81 4.19 1.20
N LYS A 210 -31.21 2.96 1.60
CA LYS A 210 -30.49 2.15 2.57
C LYS A 210 -30.06 0.84 1.96
N ARG A 211 -28.77 0.52 2.10
CA ARG A 211 -28.17 -0.70 1.57
C ARG A 211 -27.32 -1.40 2.63
N LEU A 212 -27.26 -2.71 2.54
CA LEU A 212 -26.39 -3.56 3.32
C LEU A 212 -25.63 -4.46 2.37
N LEU A 213 -24.36 -4.15 2.13
CA LEU A 213 -23.44 -4.96 1.34
C LEU A 213 -22.70 -5.93 2.25
N GLY A 214 -22.66 -7.20 1.86
CA GLY A 214 -21.81 -8.21 2.46
C GLY A 214 -20.87 -8.80 1.42
N ALA A 215 -19.61 -9.03 1.80
CA ALA A 215 -18.62 -9.71 0.99
C ALA A 215 -17.77 -10.66 1.82
N ILE A 216 -17.38 -11.80 1.23
CA ILE A 216 -16.47 -12.77 1.84
C ILE A 216 -15.52 -13.32 0.78
N GLU A 217 -14.25 -13.47 1.17
CA GLU A 217 -13.23 -14.15 0.40
C GLU A 217 -12.57 -15.23 1.26
N LEU A 218 -12.47 -16.44 0.70
CA LEU A 218 -11.67 -17.54 1.24
C LEU A 218 -10.61 -17.89 0.23
N ALA A 219 -9.36 -18.00 0.64
CA ALA A 219 -8.28 -18.39 -0.26
C ALA A 219 -7.32 -19.39 0.39
N HIS A 220 -6.76 -20.24 -0.45
CA HIS A 220 -5.66 -21.14 -0.17
C HIS A 220 -4.63 -21.05 -1.28
N PHE A 221 -3.34 -21.08 -0.92
CA PHE A 221 -2.25 -21.04 -1.87
C PHE A 221 -1.01 -21.74 -1.31
N ASP A 222 -0.48 -22.70 -2.06
CA ASP A 222 0.76 -23.40 -1.72
C ASP A 222 2.01 -22.65 -2.22
N GLY A 223 1.86 -21.89 -3.30
CA GLY A 223 2.99 -21.25 -3.98
C GLY A 223 3.90 -22.26 -4.69
N PRO A 224 4.88 -21.79 -5.45
CA PRO A 224 5.88 -22.63 -6.11
C PRO A 224 6.95 -23.16 -5.16
N TRP A 225 6.84 -22.89 -3.87
CA TRP A 225 7.86 -23.07 -2.85
C TRP A 225 8.03 -24.49 -2.35
N HIS A 226 9.22 -24.83 -1.89
CA HIS A 226 9.59 -26.12 -1.33
C HIS A 226 10.17 -25.98 0.08
N PRO A 227 9.41 -26.32 1.15
CA PRO A 227 8.05 -26.91 1.15
C PRO A 227 6.97 -25.90 0.77
N PRO A 228 5.75 -26.37 0.40
CA PRO A 228 4.61 -25.53 0.11
C PRO A 228 4.25 -24.61 1.29
N GLN A 229 3.92 -23.33 1.01
CA GLN A 229 3.51 -22.35 2.03
C GLN A 229 2.25 -22.73 2.80
N ASN A 230 1.33 -23.46 2.16
CA ASN A 230 0.02 -23.78 2.74
C ASN A 230 -0.71 -22.54 3.30
N PHE A 231 -0.56 -21.41 2.58
CA PHE A 231 -1.16 -20.14 2.96
C PHE A 231 -2.69 -20.21 2.93
N LYS A 232 -3.34 -19.68 3.95
CA LYS A 232 -4.79 -19.63 4.08
C LYS A 232 -5.23 -18.26 4.52
N LYS A 233 -6.32 -17.78 3.91
CA LYS A 233 -6.85 -16.45 4.15
C LYS A 233 -8.38 -16.48 4.23
N ILE A 234 -8.95 -15.69 5.15
CA ILE A 234 -10.35 -15.32 5.19
C ILE A 234 -10.46 -13.80 5.31
N ASN A 235 -11.25 -13.19 4.43
CA ASN A 235 -11.66 -11.79 4.47
C ASN A 235 -13.18 -11.70 4.51
N THR A 236 -13.71 -10.82 5.35
CA THR A 236 -15.15 -10.53 5.41
C THR A 236 -15.37 -9.04 5.56
N VAL A 237 -16.32 -8.50 4.80
CA VAL A 237 -16.76 -7.11 4.89
C VAL A 237 -18.27 -7.05 5.01
N LEU A 238 -18.75 -6.25 5.94
CA LEU A 238 -20.15 -5.89 6.09
C LEU A 238 -20.27 -4.37 6.13
N ARG A 239 -20.99 -3.80 5.14
CA ARG A 239 -21.11 -2.35 4.96
C ARG A 239 -22.57 -1.94 4.89
N TYR A 240 -22.99 -1.13 5.84
CA TYR A 240 -24.28 -0.43 5.78
C TYR A 240 -24.06 0.97 5.22
N THR A 241 -24.93 1.38 4.28
CA THR A 241 -24.93 2.74 3.74
C THR A 241 -26.35 3.30 3.70
N GLN A 242 -26.45 4.61 3.91
CA GLN A 242 -27.71 5.35 3.83
C GLN A 242 -27.45 6.75 3.26
N GLY A 243 -28.34 7.20 2.36
CA GLY A 243 -28.28 8.51 1.76
C GLY A 243 -27.37 8.57 0.53
N SER A 244 -26.75 9.73 0.30
CA SER A 244 -25.88 10.03 -0.84
C SER A 244 -24.46 10.39 -0.41
N SER A 245 -23.55 10.64 -1.36
CA SER A 245 -22.19 11.11 -1.10
C SER A 245 -22.11 12.54 -0.53
N THR A 246 -23.20 13.27 -0.51
CA THR A 246 -23.28 14.63 0.03
C THR A 246 -24.15 14.77 1.28
N ASP A 247 -25.06 13.82 1.49
CA ASP A 247 -25.90 13.71 2.69
C ASP A 247 -26.11 12.22 2.97
N GLY A 248 -25.16 11.62 3.64
CA GLY A 248 -25.18 10.18 3.87
C GLY A 248 -24.38 9.72 5.06
N PHE A 249 -24.52 8.44 5.34
CA PHE A 249 -23.84 7.75 6.40
C PHE A 249 -23.44 6.35 5.94
N SER A 250 -22.25 5.90 6.33
CA SER A 250 -21.83 4.52 6.17
C SER A 250 -21.23 3.97 7.47
N LEU A 251 -21.39 2.66 7.69
CA LEU A 251 -20.76 1.91 8.75
C LEU A 251 -20.20 0.62 8.16
N THR A 252 -18.88 0.41 8.31
CA THR A 252 -18.17 -0.73 7.71
C THR A 252 -17.45 -1.53 8.79
N GLY A 253 -17.78 -2.82 8.89
CA GLY A 253 -17.05 -3.80 9.68
C GLY A 253 -16.22 -4.70 8.77
N MET A 254 -14.96 -4.93 9.11
CA MET A 254 -14.05 -5.80 8.36
C MET A 254 -13.40 -6.81 9.30
N TYR A 255 -13.21 -8.02 8.80
CA TYR A 255 -12.46 -9.09 9.48
C TYR A 255 -11.51 -9.75 8.49
N TYR A 256 -10.28 -9.93 8.90
CA TYR A 256 -9.21 -10.60 8.16
C TYR A 256 -8.43 -11.52 9.08
N GLN A 257 -8.13 -12.71 8.59
CA GLN A 257 -7.20 -13.64 9.22
C GLN A 257 -6.43 -14.38 8.13
N SER A 258 -5.11 -14.54 8.34
CA SER A 258 -4.27 -15.38 7.50
C SER A 258 -3.22 -16.14 8.31
N GLU A 259 -2.75 -17.24 7.74
CA GLU A 259 -1.58 -17.98 8.22
C GLU A 259 -0.94 -18.74 7.06
N GLY A 260 0.39 -18.92 7.07
CA GLY A 260 1.13 -19.69 6.09
C GLY A 260 2.62 -19.66 6.33
N GLY A 261 3.36 -20.57 5.68
CA GLY A 261 4.82 -20.53 5.66
C GLY A 261 5.32 -19.24 5.01
N LEU A 262 6.45 -18.73 5.44
CA LEU A 262 7.22 -17.69 4.77
C LEU A 262 8.39 -18.32 4.03
N ILE A 263 8.82 -17.65 2.98
CA ILE A 263 10.03 -17.95 2.26
C ILE A 263 10.82 -16.65 2.22
N THR A 264 11.73 -16.50 3.15
CA THR A 264 12.65 -15.36 3.17
C THR A 264 13.63 -15.48 2.00
N ASP A 265 14.36 -14.41 1.71
CA ASP A 265 15.45 -14.43 0.75
C ASP A 265 16.51 -15.47 1.15
N GLN A 266 17.14 -16.11 0.16
CA GLN A 266 18.04 -17.25 0.33
C GLN A 266 19.41 -16.96 -0.27
N PRO A 267 20.52 -17.39 0.38
CA PRO A 267 21.86 -17.22 -0.18
C PRO A 267 21.98 -17.89 -1.55
N GLN A 268 22.43 -17.14 -2.55
CA GLN A 268 22.63 -17.68 -3.92
C GLN A 268 23.55 -18.90 -3.91
N ARG A 269 24.59 -18.90 -3.06
CA ARG A 269 25.50 -20.03 -2.92
C ARG A 269 24.83 -21.31 -2.44
N ALA A 270 23.79 -21.22 -1.61
CA ALA A 270 23.04 -22.41 -1.18
C ALA A 270 22.30 -23.07 -2.35
N ILE A 271 21.82 -22.26 -3.29
CA ILE A 271 21.18 -22.71 -4.53
C ILE A 271 22.24 -23.31 -5.47
N ASP A 272 23.37 -22.63 -5.67
CA ASP A 272 24.46 -23.04 -6.56
C ASP A 272 25.13 -24.34 -6.10
N GLU A 273 25.26 -24.57 -4.81
CA GLU A 273 25.79 -25.80 -4.21
C GLU A 273 24.75 -26.93 -4.16
N GLY A 274 23.48 -26.64 -4.48
CA GLY A 274 22.40 -27.63 -4.48
C GLY A 274 21.94 -28.05 -3.07
N LEU A 275 22.15 -27.23 -2.07
CA LEU A 275 21.61 -27.44 -0.71
C LEU A 275 20.09 -27.25 -0.73
N ILE A 276 19.62 -26.29 -1.49
CA ILE A 276 18.21 -26.04 -1.81
C ILE A 276 18.06 -25.84 -3.32
N ASP A 277 16.86 -26.03 -3.83
CA ASP A 277 16.56 -25.59 -5.20
C ASP A 277 16.16 -24.11 -5.22
N ARG A 278 15.97 -23.55 -6.43
CA ARG A 278 15.62 -22.12 -6.63
C ARG A 278 14.40 -21.66 -5.84
N TYR A 279 13.46 -22.53 -5.55
CA TYR A 279 12.23 -22.25 -4.81
C TYR A 279 12.23 -22.86 -3.40
N GLY A 280 13.39 -23.38 -2.97
CA GLY A 280 13.59 -23.95 -1.65
C GLY A 280 13.83 -22.91 -0.56
N THR A 281 13.84 -23.34 0.67
CA THR A 281 14.24 -22.53 1.83
C THR A 281 15.14 -23.34 2.76
N LEU A 282 16.12 -22.66 3.38
CA LEU A 282 16.99 -23.25 4.39
C LEU A 282 16.26 -23.44 5.72
N ASP A 283 15.31 -22.57 6.06
CA ASP A 283 14.46 -22.74 7.24
C ASP A 283 13.00 -22.98 6.84
N PRO A 284 12.56 -24.23 6.72
CA PRO A 284 11.19 -24.57 6.35
C PRO A 284 10.16 -24.27 7.45
N THR A 285 10.58 -23.75 8.59
CA THR A 285 9.73 -23.42 9.73
C THR A 285 9.36 -21.96 9.80
N ASP A 286 9.92 -21.11 8.94
CA ASP A 286 9.51 -19.72 8.78
C ASP A 286 8.03 -19.62 8.49
N HIS A 287 7.34 -18.66 9.13
CA HIS A 287 5.87 -18.65 9.13
C HIS A 287 5.30 -17.28 9.42
N SER A 288 4.06 -17.05 8.97
CA SER A 288 3.30 -15.84 9.30
C SER A 288 1.94 -16.17 9.88
N LYS A 289 1.47 -15.32 10.78
CA LYS A 289 0.09 -15.26 11.26
C LYS A 289 -0.34 -13.81 11.39
N SER A 290 -1.50 -13.47 10.83
CA SER A 290 -2.07 -12.14 10.95
C SER A 290 -3.55 -12.19 11.22
N LEU A 291 -4.01 -11.29 12.09
CA LEU A 291 -5.43 -11.06 12.39
C LEU A 291 -5.67 -9.55 12.35
N ARG A 292 -6.75 -9.11 11.70
CA ARG A 292 -7.21 -7.73 11.75
C ARG A 292 -8.73 -7.69 11.77
N TYR A 293 -9.28 -6.89 12.66
CA TYR A 293 -10.67 -6.47 12.56
C TYR A 293 -10.79 -4.98 12.78
N SER A 294 -11.74 -4.37 12.10
CA SER A 294 -11.97 -2.95 12.19
C SER A 294 -13.44 -2.59 12.07
N LEU A 295 -13.77 -1.47 12.65
CA LEU A 295 -15.06 -0.80 12.50
C LEU A 295 -14.79 0.65 12.13
N SER A 296 -15.39 1.12 11.03
CA SER A 296 -15.33 2.52 10.62
C SER A 296 -16.71 3.07 10.30
N GLY A 297 -16.91 4.34 10.59
CA GLY A 297 -18.12 5.08 10.26
C GLY A 297 -17.76 6.37 9.55
N HIS A 298 -18.54 6.72 8.50
CA HIS A 298 -18.41 7.96 7.75
C HIS A 298 -19.75 8.67 7.67
N LEU A 299 -19.74 9.97 7.85
CA LEU A 299 -20.92 10.84 7.80
C LEU A 299 -20.64 12.08 6.94
N ASP A 300 -21.48 12.30 5.95
CA ASP A 300 -21.53 13.54 5.17
C ASP A 300 -22.82 14.30 5.45
N LYS A 301 -22.72 15.60 5.66
CA LYS A 301 -23.87 16.48 5.86
C LYS A 301 -23.69 17.82 5.14
N PRO A 302 -24.68 18.25 4.33
CA PRO A 302 -24.68 19.61 3.82
C PRO A 302 -24.87 20.61 4.96
N VAL A 303 -24.17 21.74 4.89
CA VAL A 303 -24.26 22.84 5.87
C VAL A 303 -24.51 24.14 5.11
N GLY A 304 -25.75 24.66 5.21
CA GLY A 304 -26.21 25.75 4.37
C GLY A 304 -26.22 25.37 2.88
N ASP A 305 -26.14 26.38 2.00
CA ASP A 305 -26.22 26.16 0.55
C ASP A 305 -24.87 25.79 -0.07
N ASN A 306 -23.76 26.11 0.58
CA ASN A 306 -22.42 26.04 -0.01
C ASN A 306 -21.42 25.25 0.83
N GLY A 307 -21.84 24.67 1.94
CA GLY A 307 -20.95 23.95 2.88
C GLY A 307 -21.25 22.46 2.93
N LYS A 308 -20.20 21.68 3.24
CA LYS A 308 -20.28 20.26 3.55
C LYS A 308 -19.46 19.99 4.81
N PHE A 309 -20.05 19.28 5.75
CA PHE A 309 -19.36 18.71 6.91
C PHE A 309 -19.19 17.22 6.68
N SER A 310 -17.96 16.72 6.90
CA SER A 310 -17.66 15.30 6.83
C SER A 310 -16.97 14.85 8.13
N LEU A 311 -17.30 13.66 8.59
CA LEU A 311 -16.70 13.01 9.77
C LEU A 311 -16.47 11.55 9.49
N SER A 312 -15.22 11.09 9.63
CA SER A 312 -14.86 9.68 9.65
C SER A 312 -14.27 9.31 11.00
N LEU A 313 -14.69 8.18 11.54
CA LEU A 313 -14.16 7.60 12.77
C LEU A 313 -13.83 6.14 12.55
N TYR A 314 -12.77 5.63 13.18
CA TYR A 314 -12.39 4.23 13.08
C TYR A 314 -11.78 3.67 14.36
N GLY A 315 -11.92 2.35 14.52
CA GLY A 315 -11.20 1.55 15.51
C GLY A 315 -10.70 0.27 14.85
N ILE A 316 -9.44 -0.07 15.07
CA ILE A 316 -8.76 -1.20 14.47
C ILE A 316 -8.06 -1.99 15.57
N HIS A 317 -8.18 -3.32 15.55
CA HIS A 317 -7.30 -4.21 16.28
C HIS A 317 -6.57 -5.12 15.30
N ALA A 318 -5.27 -5.24 15.47
CA ALA A 318 -4.43 -6.08 14.62
C ALA A 318 -3.40 -6.84 15.47
N THR A 319 -3.20 -8.10 15.15
CA THR A 319 -2.09 -8.90 15.67
C THR A 319 -1.31 -9.50 14.53
N MET A 320 0.00 -9.61 14.70
CA MET A 320 0.91 -10.22 13.74
C MET A 320 1.97 -11.02 14.48
N THR A 321 2.34 -12.16 13.91
CA THR A 321 3.58 -12.88 14.26
C THR A 321 4.25 -13.31 12.98
N LEU A 322 5.51 -12.92 12.82
CA LEU A 322 6.38 -13.39 11.74
C LEU A 322 7.52 -14.21 12.38
N TRP A 323 7.78 -15.37 11.83
CA TRP A 323 8.99 -16.14 12.10
C TRP A 323 9.86 -16.06 10.87
N ASN A 324 11.03 -15.43 10.98
CA ASN A 324 11.97 -15.20 9.90
C ASN A 324 13.35 -15.68 10.33
N ASN A 325 14.12 -16.13 9.36
CA ASN A 325 15.53 -16.49 9.53
C ASN A 325 16.33 -15.91 8.36
N PHE A 326 16.96 -14.74 8.55
CA PHE A 326 17.65 -14.02 7.47
C PHE A 326 19.12 -14.42 7.35
N THR A 327 19.86 -14.46 8.46
CA THR A 327 21.30 -14.71 8.52
C THR A 327 21.65 -16.18 8.69
N HIS A 328 20.65 -17.02 8.90
CA HIS A 328 20.66 -18.48 9.03
C HIS A 328 21.37 -19.01 10.28
N TYR A 329 22.68 -19.02 10.33
CA TYR A 329 23.51 -19.53 11.44
C TYR A 329 24.67 -18.59 11.79
N LEU A 330 24.54 -17.30 11.46
CA LEU A 330 25.58 -16.30 11.71
C LEU A 330 25.75 -16.04 13.20
N ASP A 331 24.65 -15.79 13.88
CA ASP A 331 24.62 -15.40 15.29
C ASP A 331 24.49 -16.60 16.21
N ASP A 332 23.57 -17.52 15.91
CA ASP A 332 23.45 -18.80 16.63
C ASP A 332 23.86 -19.99 15.75
N PRO A 333 25.14 -20.38 15.79
CA PRO A 333 25.61 -21.48 14.98
C PRO A 333 25.06 -22.87 15.36
N VAL A 334 24.28 -22.95 16.45
CA VAL A 334 23.74 -24.20 16.99
C VAL A 334 22.25 -24.34 16.66
N ASN A 335 21.46 -23.30 16.94
CA ASN A 335 20.00 -23.35 16.78
C ASN A 335 19.53 -22.65 15.50
N GLY A 336 20.39 -21.80 14.90
CA GLY A 336 20.03 -20.91 13.80
C GLY A 336 19.40 -19.61 14.29
N ASP A 337 19.29 -18.63 13.41
CA ASP A 337 18.98 -17.25 13.73
C ASP A 337 17.49 -16.93 13.60
N GLN A 338 16.62 -17.95 13.62
CA GLN A 338 15.18 -17.73 13.53
C GLN A 338 14.67 -16.89 14.69
N GLU A 339 13.96 -15.83 14.35
CA GLU A 339 13.29 -14.98 15.32
C GLU A 339 11.76 -14.94 15.11
N ALA A 340 11.03 -14.72 16.19
CA ALA A 340 9.61 -14.40 16.16
C ALA A 340 9.43 -12.90 16.44
N GLN A 341 8.87 -12.18 15.48
CA GLN A 341 8.49 -10.79 15.59
C GLN A 341 6.97 -10.70 15.85
N ASN A 342 6.57 -10.17 17.00
CA ASN A 342 5.17 -10.16 17.43
C ASN A 342 4.65 -8.73 17.63
N GLU A 343 3.39 -8.52 17.22
CA GLU A 343 2.66 -7.28 17.42
C GLU A 343 1.23 -7.54 17.94
N ASP A 344 0.77 -6.75 18.90
CA ASP A 344 -0.62 -6.61 19.33
C ASP A 344 -0.96 -5.12 19.43
N ARG A 345 -1.82 -4.63 18.51
CA ARG A 345 -2.08 -3.21 18.32
C ARG A 345 -3.56 -2.87 18.35
N TRP A 346 -3.87 -1.81 19.07
CA TRP A 346 -5.11 -1.05 18.93
C TRP A 346 -4.85 0.32 18.32
N THR A 347 -5.61 0.67 17.29
CA THR A 347 -5.56 2.00 16.66
C THR A 347 -6.97 2.60 16.67
N PHE A 348 -7.09 3.83 17.14
CA PHE A 348 -8.32 4.61 17.11
C PHE A 348 -8.04 5.97 16.48
N GLY A 349 -9.00 6.50 15.75
CA GLY A 349 -8.82 7.82 15.17
C GLY A 349 -9.99 8.26 14.31
N GLY A 350 -9.74 9.35 13.61
CA GLY A 350 -10.72 9.90 12.70
C GLY A 350 -10.26 11.21 12.05
N VAL A 351 -11.03 11.64 11.10
CA VAL A 351 -10.88 12.92 10.43
C VAL A 351 -12.22 13.64 10.38
N THR A 352 -12.21 14.91 10.66
CA THR A 352 -13.36 15.79 10.43
C THR A 352 -12.96 16.90 9.49
N THR A 353 -13.83 17.22 8.53
CA THR A 353 -13.61 18.30 7.59
C THR A 353 -14.84 19.17 7.47
N TYR A 354 -14.62 20.44 7.27
CA TYR A 354 -15.63 21.38 6.85
C TYR A 354 -15.16 22.05 5.55
N THR A 355 -15.88 21.77 4.48
CA THR A 355 -15.64 22.35 3.18
C THR A 355 -16.71 23.37 2.85
N PHE A 356 -16.31 24.54 2.36
CA PHE A 356 -17.27 25.55 1.92
C PHE A 356 -16.78 26.27 0.65
N LYS A 357 -17.75 26.52 -0.23
CA LYS A 357 -17.58 27.29 -1.46
C LYS A 357 -18.09 28.69 -1.24
N ASN A 358 -17.27 29.69 -1.51
CA ASN A 358 -17.65 31.10 -1.35
C ASN A 358 -17.02 31.94 -2.45
N LYS A 359 -17.32 33.23 -2.43
CA LYS A 359 -16.62 34.21 -3.25
C LYS A 359 -15.74 35.10 -2.39
N LEU A 360 -14.46 35.15 -2.73
CA LEU A 360 -13.54 36.12 -2.16
C LEU A 360 -13.52 37.37 -3.08
N GLY A 361 -14.40 38.31 -2.79
CA GLY A 361 -14.74 39.39 -3.75
C GLY A 361 -15.53 38.85 -4.94
N THR A 362 -14.92 38.86 -6.14
CA THR A 362 -15.47 38.27 -7.35
C THR A 362 -14.96 36.89 -7.71
N LEU A 363 -13.92 36.41 -6.95
CA LEU A 363 -13.21 35.18 -7.25
C LEU A 363 -13.90 33.98 -6.60
N ASP A 364 -14.04 32.88 -7.32
CA ASP A 364 -14.54 31.64 -6.78
C ASP A 364 -13.46 30.99 -5.88
N SER A 365 -13.87 30.65 -4.67
CA SER A 365 -12.98 30.13 -3.62
C SER A 365 -13.61 28.91 -2.99
N GLU A 366 -12.79 27.88 -2.79
CA GLU A 366 -13.15 26.70 -2.01
C GLU A 366 -12.15 26.54 -0.85
N THR A 367 -12.68 26.45 0.35
CA THR A 367 -11.86 26.27 1.56
C THR A 367 -12.23 24.99 2.28
N VAL A 368 -11.22 24.22 2.64
CA VAL A 368 -11.31 23.02 3.49
C VAL A 368 -10.61 23.32 4.80
N ILE A 369 -11.29 23.12 5.91
CA ILE A 369 -10.73 23.13 7.25
C ILE A 369 -10.88 21.72 7.79
N GLY A 370 -9.80 21.13 8.27
CA GLY A 370 -9.81 19.76 8.77
C GLY A 370 -9.06 19.60 10.08
N LEU A 371 -9.42 18.56 10.80
CA LEU A 371 -8.73 18.06 11.98
C LEU A 371 -8.64 16.54 11.86
N GLN A 372 -7.43 16.02 11.89
CA GLN A 372 -7.14 14.59 11.93
C GLN A 372 -6.60 14.21 13.31
N GLY A 373 -6.95 13.04 13.79
CA GLY A 373 -6.42 12.51 15.03
C GLY A 373 -6.24 11.01 14.98
N ARG A 374 -5.16 10.52 15.58
CA ARG A 374 -4.83 9.10 15.69
C ARG A 374 -4.25 8.80 17.07
N TYR A 375 -4.61 7.66 17.61
CA TYR A 375 -4.02 7.05 18.79
C TYR A 375 -3.70 5.59 18.53
N ASP A 376 -2.47 5.18 18.81
CA ASP A 376 -2.04 3.79 18.80
C ASP A 376 -1.62 3.35 20.21
N SER A 377 -2.03 2.16 20.60
CA SER A 377 -1.48 1.41 21.75
C SER A 377 -0.97 0.10 21.21
N ASN A 378 0.33 -0.09 21.27
CA ASN A 378 1.02 -1.20 20.64
C ASN A 378 1.91 -1.95 21.63
N PHE A 379 1.91 -3.27 21.57
CA PHE A 379 2.89 -4.12 22.20
C PHE A 379 3.66 -4.85 21.11
N VAL A 380 4.95 -4.56 20.99
CA VAL A 380 5.87 -5.18 20.04
C VAL A 380 6.95 -5.93 20.78
N ASN A 381 7.32 -7.09 20.27
CA ASN A 381 8.40 -7.88 20.88
C ASN A 381 9.08 -8.78 19.87
N ARG A 382 10.34 -9.18 20.20
CA ARG A 382 11.13 -10.14 19.47
C ARG A 382 11.54 -11.27 20.41
N GLN A 383 11.61 -12.50 19.88
CA GLN A 383 12.04 -13.69 20.58
C GLN A 383 12.95 -14.50 19.66
N HIS A 384 14.06 -14.98 20.17
CA HIS A 384 14.85 -15.98 19.47
C HIS A 384 14.12 -17.33 19.47
N THR A 385 14.02 -17.99 18.32
CA THR A 385 13.24 -19.22 18.16
C THR A 385 14.02 -20.31 17.43
N LEU A 386 13.71 -21.55 17.77
CA LEU A 386 14.09 -22.74 17.00
C LEU A 386 12.82 -23.47 16.59
N HIS A 387 12.58 -23.61 15.29
CA HIS A 387 11.37 -24.23 14.73
C HIS A 387 10.09 -23.64 15.32
N ARG A 388 10.02 -22.30 15.42
CA ARG A 388 8.92 -21.51 16.02
C ARG A 388 8.71 -21.72 17.51
N THR A 389 9.65 -22.35 18.20
CA THR A 389 9.62 -22.51 19.64
C THR A 389 10.67 -21.60 20.26
N THR A 390 10.28 -20.75 21.20
CA THR A 390 11.18 -19.81 21.86
C THR A 390 12.36 -20.54 22.51
N VAL A 391 13.56 -20.08 22.19
CA VAL A 391 14.79 -20.49 22.87
C VAL A 391 14.90 -19.64 24.12
N LEU A 392 14.74 -20.25 25.27
CA LEU A 392 14.80 -19.56 26.56
C LEU A 392 16.23 -19.15 26.90
N ASP A 393 16.35 -18.00 27.57
CA ASP A 393 17.59 -17.46 28.09
C ASP A 393 18.67 -17.17 27.03
N TYR A 394 18.26 -16.95 25.78
CA TYR A 394 19.17 -16.67 24.69
C TYR A 394 18.68 -15.57 23.76
N CYS A 395 19.48 -14.52 23.60
CA CYS A 395 19.32 -13.46 22.61
C CYS A 395 20.68 -13.00 22.13
N MET A 396 20.75 -12.48 20.91
CA MET A 396 21.98 -11.93 20.34
C MET A 396 21.82 -10.41 20.17
N LEU A 397 22.89 -9.69 20.46
CA LEU A 397 23.09 -8.28 20.11
C LEU A 397 24.12 -8.22 19.00
N GLU A 398 23.74 -7.73 17.88
CA GLU A 398 24.67 -7.42 16.79
C GLU A 398 25.62 -6.29 17.22
N GLN A 399 26.85 -6.33 16.74
CA GLN A 399 27.86 -5.29 16.93
C GLN A 399 28.41 -4.89 15.57
N GLU A 400 28.42 -3.59 15.29
CA GLU A 400 28.88 -3.01 14.03
C GLU A 400 30.33 -3.43 13.62
N ASP A 401 31.21 -3.77 14.57
CA ASP A 401 32.60 -4.16 14.34
C ASP A 401 33.03 -5.40 15.14
N GLY A 402 32.15 -6.34 15.40
CA GLY A 402 32.55 -7.51 16.23
C GLY A 402 31.57 -8.68 16.18
N PRO A 403 31.95 -9.83 16.79
CA PRO A 403 31.00 -10.92 16.90
C PRO A 403 29.81 -10.51 17.78
N ALA A 404 28.64 -10.95 17.40
CA ALA A 404 27.44 -10.72 18.17
C ALA A 404 27.60 -11.16 19.63
N ILE A 405 27.01 -10.42 20.56
CA ILE A 405 27.09 -10.70 21.99
C ILE A 405 25.83 -11.41 22.45
N SER A 406 25.97 -12.65 22.93
CA SER A 406 24.85 -13.34 23.58
C SER A 406 24.50 -12.70 24.92
N TYR A 407 23.24 -12.46 25.16
CA TYR A 407 22.70 -11.94 26.43
C TYR A 407 21.46 -12.75 26.87
N PRO A 408 21.15 -12.79 28.18
CA PRO A 408 19.99 -13.51 28.67
C PRO A 408 18.67 -12.83 28.24
N ALA A 409 17.77 -13.61 27.68
CA ALA A 409 16.40 -13.17 27.46
C ALA A 409 15.68 -12.86 28.79
N VAL A 410 14.82 -11.83 28.80
CA VAL A 410 13.98 -11.49 29.94
C VAL A 410 12.53 -11.88 29.66
N ASN A 411 11.98 -12.79 30.46
CA ASN A 411 10.65 -13.34 30.24
C ASN A 411 10.46 -13.95 28.83
N SER A 412 11.53 -14.56 28.28
CA SER A 412 11.63 -15.09 26.91
C SER A 412 11.66 -14.05 25.78
N TYR A 413 11.82 -12.78 26.07
CA TYR A 413 11.91 -11.72 25.07
C TYR A 413 13.34 -11.21 24.92
N CYS A 414 13.75 -10.98 23.67
CA CYS A 414 14.96 -10.25 23.31
C CYS A 414 14.72 -8.73 23.38
N ASN A 415 13.61 -8.27 22.85
CA ASN A 415 13.04 -6.96 23.16
C ASN A 415 11.55 -7.13 23.44
N ALA A 416 10.96 -6.20 24.17
CA ALA A 416 9.51 -6.17 24.42
C ALA A 416 9.11 -4.80 24.92
N ASP A 417 8.41 -4.06 24.07
CA ASP A 417 8.14 -2.66 24.24
C ASP A 417 6.64 -2.37 24.16
N ARG A 418 6.18 -1.49 25.03
CA ARG A 418 4.82 -0.96 25.02
C ARG A 418 4.87 0.49 24.60
N VAL A 419 4.34 0.72 23.39
CA VAL A 419 4.37 2.03 22.72
C VAL A 419 2.98 2.64 22.72
N HIS A 420 2.88 3.94 23.04
CA HIS A 420 1.71 4.74 22.79
C HIS A 420 2.06 5.91 21.89
N LEU A 421 1.24 6.15 20.88
CA LEU A 421 1.39 7.23 19.90
C LEU A 421 0.14 8.08 19.90
N TYR A 422 0.31 9.39 19.83
CA TYR A 422 -0.73 10.39 19.71
C TYR A 422 -0.37 11.33 18.57
N ASP A 423 -1.24 11.42 17.58
CA ASP A 423 -1.11 12.33 16.45
C ASP A 423 -2.36 13.20 16.34
N ILE A 424 -2.18 14.51 16.32
CA ILE A 424 -3.26 15.49 16.15
C ILE A 424 -2.81 16.53 15.13
N ALA A 425 -3.57 16.67 14.05
CA ALA A 425 -3.20 17.53 12.94
C ALA A 425 -4.37 18.41 12.45
N PRO A 426 -4.45 19.66 12.88
CA PRO A 426 -5.27 20.65 12.22
C PRO A 426 -4.65 21.05 10.88
N TYR A 427 -5.50 21.25 9.87
CA TYR A 427 -5.08 21.77 8.58
C TYR A 427 -6.14 22.68 7.94
N ILE A 428 -5.67 23.53 7.06
CA ILE A 428 -6.52 24.35 6.20
C ILE A 428 -5.94 24.38 4.78
N GLN A 429 -6.81 24.30 3.79
CA GLN A 429 -6.46 24.43 2.40
C GLN A 429 -7.48 25.33 1.68
N ASN A 430 -7.00 26.20 0.80
CA ASN A 430 -7.86 27.05 -0.02
C ASN A 430 -7.47 26.92 -1.47
N THR A 431 -8.46 26.67 -2.33
CA THR A 431 -8.34 26.73 -3.79
C THR A 431 -9.03 27.99 -4.27
N LEU A 432 -8.29 28.84 -5.00
CA LEU A 432 -8.76 30.12 -5.50
C LEU A 432 -8.63 30.18 -7.02
N HIS A 433 -9.73 30.46 -7.71
CA HIS A 433 -9.76 30.68 -9.15
C HIS A 433 -9.60 32.19 -9.42
N TRP A 434 -8.39 32.60 -9.78
CA TRP A 434 -8.05 33.99 -10.08
C TRP A 434 -8.64 34.44 -11.42
N THR A 435 -8.59 33.54 -12.37
CA THR A 435 -9.15 33.67 -13.73
C THR A 435 -9.53 32.27 -14.22
N ASP A 436 -10.13 32.18 -15.41
CA ASP A 436 -10.44 30.89 -16.05
C ASP A 436 -9.18 30.04 -16.37
N TRP A 437 -7.99 30.66 -16.33
CA TRP A 437 -6.71 30.00 -16.66
C TRP A 437 -5.68 30.04 -15.52
N LEU A 438 -6.01 30.61 -14.37
CA LEU A 438 -5.09 30.69 -13.22
C LEU A 438 -5.80 30.24 -11.95
N ARG A 439 -5.33 29.13 -11.40
CA ARG A 439 -5.81 28.55 -10.14
C ARG A 439 -4.64 28.34 -9.17
N THR A 440 -4.84 28.69 -7.91
CA THR A 440 -3.90 28.36 -6.84
C THR A 440 -4.57 27.50 -5.77
N THR A 441 -3.85 26.51 -5.24
CA THR A 441 -4.26 25.76 -4.06
C THR A 441 -3.15 25.90 -3.03
N VAL A 442 -3.43 26.59 -1.92
CA VAL A 442 -2.48 26.83 -0.85
C VAL A 442 -3.04 26.24 0.44
N GLY A 443 -2.19 25.56 1.19
CA GLY A 443 -2.58 24.94 2.45
C GLY A 443 -1.46 24.92 3.47
N VAL A 444 -1.84 24.73 4.69
CA VAL A 444 -0.93 24.47 5.82
C VAL A 444 -1.50 23.36 6.68
N ARG A 445 -0.60 22.56 7.20
CA ARG A 445 -0.87 21.52 8.19
C ARG A 445 0.12 21.69 9.33
N GLU A 446 -0.35 21.55 10.53
CA GLU A 446 0.49 21.47 11.72
C GLU A 446 0.33 20.10 12.33
N GLU A 447 1.43 19.39 12.53
CA GLU A 447 1.44 18.09 13.18
C GLU A 447 1.89 18.25 14.62
N LEU A 448 1.10 17.74 15.55
CA LEU A 448 1.53 17.47 16.93
C LEU A 448 1.61 15.96 17.10
N TYR A 449 2.81 15.46 17.17
CA TYR A 449 3.11 14.05 17.38
C TYR A 449 3.73 13.88 18.76
N ALA A 450 3.16 12.98 19.56
CA ALA A 450 3.68 12.66 20.88
C ALA A 450 3.71 11.15 21.07
N ALA A 451 4.74 10.66 21.74
CA ALA A 451 4.92 9.23 21.96
C ALA A 451 5.52 8.95 23.32
N ASP A 452 5.21 7.78 23.86
CA ASP A 452 5.92 7.17 24.97
C ASP A 452 6.20 5.70 24.67
N ASP A 453 7.32 5.21 25.20
CA ASP A 453 7.75 3.83 25.12
C ASP A 453 8.29 3.35 26.46
N VAL A 454 8.00 2.08 26.77
CA VAL A 454 8.48 1.38 27.97
C VAL A 454 8.94 -0.02 27.59
N SER A 455 10.23 -0.25 27.71
CA SER A 455 10.82 -1.58 27.52
C SER A 455 10.76 -2.41 28.78
N SER A 456 10.19 -3.61 28.67
CA SER A 456 10.16 -4.59 29.78
C SER A 456 11.44 -5.42 29.87
N VAL A 457 12.31 -5.38 28.85
CA VAL A 457 13.60 -6.10 28.82
C VAL A 457 14.69 -5.23 29.44
N THR A 458 14.89 -4.03 28.94
CA THR A 458 15.92 -3.12 29.46
C THR A 458 15.49 -2.39 30.72
N GLY A 459 14.20 -2.29 30.99
CA GLY A 459 13.63 -1.46 32.05
C GLY A 459 13.74 0.04 31.79
N THR A 460 14.12 0.41 30.57
CA THR A 460 14.18 1.82 30.14
C THR A 460 12.80 2.32 29.74
N SER A 461 12.64 3.62 29.75
CA SER A 461 11.44 4.29 29.23
C SER A 461 11.81 5.63 28.64
N GLY A 462 11.10 6.03 27.59
CA GLY A 462 11.26 7.32 26.96
C GLY A 462 9.91 7.95 26.63
N SER A 463 9.88 9.26 26.51
CA SER A 463 8.70 9.97 26.01
C SER A 463 9.10 11.32 25.42
N GLY A 464 8.37 11.76 24.43
CA GLY A 464 8.64 13.02 23.76
C GLY A 464 7.48 13.50 22.90
N HIS A 465 7.66 14.69 22.37
CA HIS A 465 6.73 15.25 21.39
C HIS A 465 7.48 16.13 20.39
N GLN A 466 6.94 16.26 19.21
CA GLN A 466 7.46 17.12 18.16
C GLN A 466 6.33 17.83 17.42
N TRP A 467 6.56 19.08 17.07
CA TRP A 467 5.70 19.86 16.20
C TRP A 467 6.34 19.98 14.82
N LEU A 468 5.52 19.88 13.78
CA LEU A 468 6.01 20.03 12.42
C LEU A 468 5.04 20.85 11.57
N PHE A 469 5.47 22.03 11.18
CA PHE A 469 4.73 22.91 10.28
C PHE A 469 4.97 22.51 8.81
N GLN A 470 3.88 22.32 8.06
CA GLN A 470 3.92 21.78 6.69
C GLN A 470 3.17 22.72 5.72
N PRO A 471 3.84 23.69 5.11
CA PRO A 471 3.26 24.50 4.04
C PRO A 471 3.13 23.70 2.75
N LYS A 472 2.05 23.97 1.99
CA LYS A 472 1.75 23.40 0.69
C LYS A 472 1.33 24.53 -0.26
N ALA A 473 1.81 24.49 -1.51
CA ALA A 473 1.45 25.49 -2.52
C ALA A 473 1.45 24.86 -3.90
N ASN A 474 0.33 24.97 -4.61
CA ASN A 474 0.17 24.50 -5.97
C ASN A 474 -0.36 25.63 -6.85
N LEU A 475 0.19 25.73 -8.05
CA LEU A 475 -0.20 26.65 -9.09
C LEU A 475 -0.56 25.87 -10.36
N ALA A 476 -1.76 26.08 -10.90
CA ALA A 476 -2.18 25.53 -12.16
C ALA A 476 -2.46 26.66 -13.15
N LEU A 477 -1.88 26.53 -14.35
CA LEU A 477 -2.00 27.47 -15.45
C LEU A 477 -2.63 26.78 -16.67
N GLY A 478 -3.76 27.26 -17.10
CA GLY A 478 -4.57 26.67 -18.17
C GLY A 478 -6.01 26.39 -17.70
N PRO A 479 -6.81 25.59 -18.47
CA PRO A 479 -6.39 24.89 -19.68
C PRO A 479 -6.35 25.79 -20.93
N TRP A 480 -5.23 25.77 -21.63
CA TRP A 480 -5.13 26.34 -22.97
C TRP A 480 -5.11 25.22 -24.00
N GLU A 481 -6.05 25.18 -24.90
CA GLU A 481 -6.19 24.10 -25.89
C GLU A 481 -6.07 22.70 -25.24
N LYS A 482 -6.77 22.48 -24.11
CA LYS A 482 -6.74 21.25 -23.31
C LYS A 482 -5.36 20.91 -22.72
N THR A 483 -4.58 21.91 -22.37
CA THR A 483 -3.27 21.74 -21.74
C THR A 483 -3.17 22.61 -20.50
N GLU A 484 -2.77 22.01 -19.37
CA GLU A 484 -2.45 22.71 -18.12
C GLU A 484 -0.99 22.48 -17.72
N LEU A 485 -0.38 23.51 -17.16
CA LEU A 485 0.92 23.49 -16.52
C LEU A 485 0.75 23.58 -15.00
N TYR A 486 1.60 22.88 -14.27
CA TYR A 486 1.55 22.82 -12.81
C TYR A 486 2.91 23.13 -12.21
N PHE A 487 2.89 23.85 -11.10
CA PHE A 487 4.01 23.98 -10.18
C PHE A 487 3.51 23.62 -8.79
N SER A 488 4.18 22.69 -8.13
CA SER A 488 3.82 22.23 -6.80
C SER A 488 5.01 22.27 -5.85
N TYR A 489 4.78 22.72 -4.64
CA TYR A 489 5.69 22.68 -3.52
C TYR A 489 4.96 22.14 -2.29
N GLY A 490 5.62 21.28 -1.53
CA GLY A 490 5.05 20.81 -0.27
C GLY A 490 6.14 20.29 0.67
N ARG A 491 5.89 20.48 1.96
CA ARG A 491 6.63 19.84 3.03
C ARG A 491 5.80 18.70 3.60
N GLY A 492 6.39 17.50 3.74
CA GLY A 492 5.80 16.32 4.36
C GLY A 492 6.70 15.76 5.44
N PHE A 493 6.44 14.54 5.86
CA PHE A 493 7.26 13.84 6.85
C PHE A 493 6.93 12.34 6.87
N HIS A 494 7.80 11.57 7.51
CA HIS A 494 7.48 10.29 8.11
C HIS A 494 7.83 10.31 9.61
N SER A 495 7.10 9.53 10.39
CA SER A 495 7.44 9.27 11.79
C SER A 495 8.46 8.13 11.87
N ASN A 496 9.47 8.29 12.74
CA ASN A 496 10.43 7.23 13.05
C ASN A 496 9.90 6.28 14.13
N ASP A 497 10.42 5.06 14.16
CA ASP A 497 10.07 4.10 15.20
C ASP A 497 10.46 4.64 16.58
N VAL A 498 9.51 4.63 17.48
CA VAL A 498 9.64 5.27 18.81
C VAL A 498 10.71 4.57 19.66
N ARG A 499 10.90 3.26 19.46
CA ARG A 499 11.90 2.47 20.18
C ARG A 499 13.31 2.94 19.84
N GLY A 500 13.59 3.16 18.54
CA GLY A 500 14.87 3.73 18.08
C GLY A 500 15.06 5.17 18.53
N VAL A 501 14.00 5.99 18.50
CA VAL A 501 14.05 7.39 18.95
C VAL A 501 14.44 7.51 20.42
N PHE A 502 13.89 6.64 21.29
CA PHE A 502 14.14 6.72 22.74
C PHE A 502 15.27 5.78 23.22
N GLY A 503 15.85 4.97 22.33
CA GLY A 503 16.92 4.04 22.67
C GLY A 503 16.47 2.98 23.67
N THR A 504 15.23 2.53 23.58
CA THR A 504 14.67 1.48 24.44
C THR A 504 15.01 0.09 23.96
N VAL A 505 15.30 -0.06 22.68
CA VAL A 505 15.83 -1.29 22.05
C VAL A 505 17.33 -1.14 21.87
N PRO A 506 18.15 -2.08 22.39
CA PRO A 506 19.61 -1.98 22.33
C PRO A 506 20.17 -1.91 20.89
N GLU A 507 19.52 -2.53 19.94
CA GLU A 507 19.96 -2.68 18.55
C GLU A 507 19.54 -1.53 17.64
N GLU A 508 18.43 -0.82 17.94
CA GLU A 508 17.86 0.22 17.09
C GLU A 508 18.36 1.63 17.43
N GLY A 509 19.14 1.77 18.46
CA GLY A 509 19.58 3.06 18.99
C GLY A 509 20.95 3.51 18.52
N ILE A 510 21.40 3.18 17.30
CA ILE A 510 22.62 3.80 16.76
C ILE A 510 22.28 5.28 16.53
N PRO A 511 22.83 6.22 17.34
CA PRO A 511 22.58 7.61 17.09
C PRO A 511 23.08 7.93 15.69
N LEU A 512 22.21 8.48 14.85
CA LEU A 512 22.68 9.09 13.61
C LEU A 512 23.90 9.96 13.91
N ALA A 513 24.96 9.81 13.14
CA ALA A 513 26.13 10.66 13.28
C ALA A 513 25.68 12.11 13.17
N GLY A 514 25.58 12.80 14.30
CA GLY A 514 25.06 14.15 14.36
C GLY A 514 23.90 14.40 15.34
N GLY A 515 23.36 13.39 16.01
CA GLY A 515 22.33 13.57 17.04
C GLY A 515 21.35 12.41 17.18
N ALA A 516 20.44 12.52 18.14
CA ALA A 516 19.35 11.56 18.33
C ALA A 516 18.38 11.57 17.14
N THR A 517 17.89 10.40 16.73
CA THR A 517 16.83 10.24 15.72
C THR A 517 15.59 11.06 16.11
N PRO A 518 15.08 11.99 15.29
CA PRO A 518 13.90 12.76 15.61
C PRO A 518 12.64 11.90 15.56
N LEU A 519 11.59 12.26 16.30
CA LEU A 519 10.28 11.60 16.17
C LEU A 519 9.70 11.73 14.75
N LEU A 520 9.91 12.89 14.10
CA LEU A 520 9.43 13.18 12.75
C LEU A 520 10.59 13.61 11.87
N SER A 521 10.79 12.91 10.77
CA SER A 521 11.77 13.29 9.74
C SER A 521 11.06 14.10 8.65
N ALA A 522 11.46 15.35 8.48
CA ALA A 522 10.87 16.25 7.50
C ALA A 522 11.31 15.92 6.08
N THR A 523 10.40 16.09 5.11
CA THR A 523 10.64 15.95 3.69
C THR A 523 10.17 17.17 2.94
N GLU A 524 10.79 17.46 1.80
CA GLU A 524 10.38 18.56 0.91
C GLU A 524 10.26 18.07 -0.53
N GLY A 525 9.19 18.46 -1.21
CA GLY A 525 8.94 18.12 -2.61
C GLY A 525 8.69 19.35 -3.46
N ILE A 526 9.29 19.36 -4.66
CA ILE A 526 9.03 20.35 -5.72
C ILE A 526 8.71 19.58 -6.99
N GLU A 527 7.68 20.01 -7.72
CA GLU A 527 7.28 19.39 -8.98
C GLU A 527 6.89 20.46 -10.01
N LEU A 528 7.36 20.27 -11.23
CA LEU A 528 6.87 20.93 -12.44
C LEU A 528 6.16 19.89 -13.29
N GLY A 529 4.93 20.17 -13.71
CA GLY A 529 4.14 19.20 -14.43
C GLY A 529 3.34 19.79 -15.58
N LEU A 530 2.88 18.89 -16.42
CA LEU A 530 2.02 19.18 -17.55
C LEU A 530 0.97 18.08 -17.69
N ARG A 531 -0.27 18.47 -17.97
CA ARG A 531 -1.33 17.57 -18.44
C ARG A 531 -1.88 18.08 -19.75
N THR A 532 -2.16 17.17 -20.69
CA THR A 532 -2.72 17.57 -21.99
C THR A 532 -3.57 16.48 -22.63
N ASP A 533 -4.73 16.90 -23.18
CA ASP A 533 -5.64 16.13 -24.00
C ASP A 533 -5.77 16.76 -25.41
N ILE A 534 -4.70 17.45 -25.86
CA ILE A 534 -4.68 18.13 -27.17
C ILE A 534 -4.85 17.13 -28.33
N ILE A 535 -4.34 15.92 -28.17
CA ILE A 535 -4.55 14.83 -29.13
C ILE A 535 -5.84 14.11 -28.76
N PRO A 536 -6.83 14.04 -29.66
CA PRO A 536 -8.08 13.38 -29.35
C PRO A 536 -7.91 11.94 -28.87
N LYS A 537 -8.57 11.61 -27.77
CA LYS A 537 -8.54 10.27 -27.11
C LYS A 537 -7.20 9.89 -26.48
N LEU A 538 -6.24 10.80 -26.39
CA LEU A 538 -4.95 10.60 -25.75
C LEU A 538 -4.79 11.61 -24.62
N SER A 539 -4.74 11.14 -23.40
CA SER A 539 -4.37 11.91 -22.21
C SER A 539 -2.90 11.65 -21.90
N LEU A 540 -2.13 12.72 -21.75
CA LEU A 540 -0.70 12.67 -21.40
C LEU A 540 -0.45 13.49 -20.14
N GLN A 541 0.44 12.98 -19.32
CA GLN A 541 0.96 13.60 -18.12
C GLN A 541 2.47 13.55 -18.13
N LEU A 542 3.11 14.65 -17.77
CA LEU A 542 4.54 14.77 -17.53
C LEU A 542 4.75 15.40 -16.16
N ALA A 543 5.68 14.87 -15.38
CA ALA A 543 6.15 15.48 -14.14
C ALA A 543 7.68 15.43 -14.06
N VAL A 544 8.28 16.54 -13.68
CA VAL A 544 9.71 16.63 -13.29
C VAL A 544 9.72 17.01 -11.82
N PHE A 545 10.37 16.21 -11.00
CA PHE A 545 10.31 16.35 -9.54
C PHE A 545 11.68 16.34 -8.89
N GLN A 546 11.77 16.97 -7.72
CA GLN A 546 12.80 16.77 -6.73
C GLN A 546 12.15 16.52 -5.38
N GLN A 547 12.66 15.54 -4.65
CA GLN A 547 12.28 15.23 -3.27
C GLN A 547 13.53 15.13 -2.41
N ASP A 548 13.53 15.85 -1.29
CA ASP A 548 14.59 15.87 -0.29
C ASP A 548 14.06 15.28 1.01
N PHE A 549 14.78 14.33 1.58
CA PHE A 549 14.48 13.70 2.85
C PHE A 549 15.53 14.08 3.87
N GLY A 550 15.10 14.44 5.07
CA GLY A 550 15.99 14.74 6.19
C GLY A 550 16.66 13.51 6.77
N SER A 551 16.04 12.34 6.61
CA SER A 551 16.56 11.02 6.94
C SER A 551 15.98 10.03 5.95
N GLU A 552 16.79 9.15 5.41
CA GLU A 552 16.35 8.01 4.60
C GLU A 552 15.95 6.87 5.52
N LEU A 553 14.91 6.13 5.14
CA LEU A 553 14.65 4.82 5.73
C LEU A 553 15.24 3.77 4.79
N VAL A 554 16.09 2.94 5.31
CA VAL A 554 16.76 1.86 4.56
C VAL A 554 16.46 0.56 5.29
N TYR A 555 15.98 -0.42 4.54
CA TYR A 555 15.79 -1.76 5.08
C TYR A 555 17.16 -2.37 5.42
N ASN A 556 17.31 -2.78 6.67
CA ASN A 556 18.46 -3.53 7.14
C ASN A 556 18.11 -5.03 7.11
N PRO A 557 18.71 -5.81 6.23
CA PRO A 557 18.42 -7.23 6.12
C PRO A 557 18.88 -8.03 7.34
N ASP A 558 19.92 -7.57 8.05
CA ASP A 558 20.47 -8.27 9.22
C ASP A 558 19.51 -8.19 10.42
N THR A 559 18.82 -7.06 10.57
CA THR A 559 17.82 -6.86 11.62
C THR A 559 16.40 -7.15 11.14
N GLY A 560 16.19 -7.20 9.82
CA GLY A 560 14.88 -7.31 9.20
C GLY A 560 13.99 -6.07 9.42
N GLN A 561 14.59 -4.89 9.64
CA GLN A 561 13.89 -3.66 9.99
C GLN A 561 14.35 -2.47 9.12
N ASP A 562 13.50 -1.44 9.04
CA ASP A 562 13.87 -0.16 8.46
C ASP A 562 14.64 0.69 9.48
N GLU A 563 15.77 1.22 9.08
CA GLU A 563 16.61 2.09 9.90
C GLU A 563 16.66 3.52 9.35
N ALA A 564 16.73 4.49 10.25
CA ALA A 564 16.87 5.90 9.87
C ALA A 564 18.32 6.17 9.44
N GLY A 565 18.52 6.47 8.16
CA GLY A 565 19.80 6.73 7.54
C GLY A 565 20.10 8.22 7.29
N ALA A 566 21.07 8.46 6.40
CA ALA A 566 21.51 9.80 6.01
C ALA A 566 20.43 10.56 5.22
N PRO A 567 20.51 11.91 5.17
CA PRO A 567 19.68 12.72 4.28
C PRO A 567 19.84 12.31 2.82
N SER A 568 18.73 12.32 2.08
CA SER A 568 18.73 11.86 0.70
C SER A 568 18.00 12.82 -0.25
N ARG A 569 18.26 12.66 -1.54
CA ARG A 569 17.63 13.41 -2.64
C ARG A 569 17.27 12.50 -3.79
N ARG A 570 16.06 12.65 -4.32
CA ARG A 570 15.64 12.09 -5.61
C ARG A 570 15.31 13.22 -6.57
N GLN A 571 15.83 13.12 -7.78
CA GLN A 571 15.44 13.94 -8.92
C GLN A 571 14.98 13.02 -10.03
N GLY A 572 13.85 13.33 -10.67
CA GLY A 572 13.30 12.41 -11.65
C GLY A 572 12.34 13.05 -12.64
N ILE A 573 11.99 12.26 -13.63
CA ILE A 573 11.02 12.57 -14.66
C ILE A 573 10.05 11.40 -14.81
N GLU A 574 8.76 11.68 -14.85
CA GLU A 574 7.70 10.73 -15.08
C GLU A 574 6.88 11.14 -16.29
N VAL A 575 6.55 10.17 -17.13
CA VAL A 575 5.64 10.34 -18.28
C VAL A 575 4.58 9.26 -18.20
N SER A 576 3.30 9.65 -18.27
CA SER A 576 2.18 8.72 -18.27
C SER A 576 1.25 9.05 -19.44
N GLY A 577 0.81 8.03 -20.13
CA GLY A 577 -0.10 8.15 -21.25
C GLY A 577 -1.24 7.14 -21.21
N GLN A 578 -2.44 7.59 -21.57
CA GLN A 578 -3.62 6.75 -21.71
C GLN A 578 -4.33 7.09 -23.05
N TYR A 579 -4.44 6.09 -23.91
CA TYR A 579 -4.99 6.26 -25.25
C TYR A 579 -6.18 5.33 -25.49
N HIS A 580 -7.32 5.92 -25.85
CA HIS A 580 -8.56 5.19 -26.16
C HIS A 580 -8.88 5.25 -27.68
N PRO A 581 -8.15 4.51 -28.53
CA PRO A 581 -8.41 4.54 -29.98
C PRO A 581 -9.84 4.13 -30.33
N LEU A 582 -10.36 3.15 -29.60
CA LEU A 582 -11.69 2.57 -29.77
C LEU A 582 -12.43 2.55 -28.42
N ARG A 583 -13.75 2.49 -28.41
CA ARG A 583 -14.55 2.49 -27.16
C ARG A 583 -14.26 1.29 -26.24
N TRP A 584 -13.81 0.19 -26.82
CA TRP A 584 -13.51 -1.05 -26.14
C TRP A 584 -12.01 -1.28 -25.89
N LEU A 585 -11.14 -0.37 -26.35
CA LEU A 585 -9.68 -0.53 -26.29
C LEU A 585 -9.04 0.66 -25.61
N GLU A 586 -8.29 0.38 -24.54
CA GLU A 586 -7.40 1.31 -23.88
C GLU A 586 -5.96 0.79 -23.99
N LEU A 587 -5.04 1.69 -24.31
CA LEU A 587 -3.60 1.50 -24.26
C LEU A 587 -3.03 2.46 -23.23
N ASN A 588 -2.24 1.96 -22.29
CA ASN A 588 -1.55 2.81 -21.31
C ASN A 588 -0.05 2.50 -21.28
N ALA A 589 0.74 3.52 -20.96
CA ALA A 589 2.18 3.41 -20.78
C ALA A 589 2.66 4.44 -19.77
N ASP A 590 3.51 3.99 -18.85
CA ASP A 590 4.06 4.79 -17.77
C ASP A 590 5.57 4.58 -17.73
N LEU A 591 6.34 5.69 -17.66
CA LEU A 591 7.79 5.73 -17.59
C LEU A 591 8.19 6.59 -16.39
N ALA A 592 9.06 6.09 -15.54
CA ALA A 592 9.64 6.84 -14.44
C ALA A 592 11.17 6.64 -14.42
N PHE A 593 11.90 7.74 -14.48
CA PHE A 593 13.35 7.78 -14.29
C PHE A 593 13.66 8.58 -13.04
N SER A 594 14.54 8.05 -12.19
CA SER A 594 14.93 8.67 -10.94
C SER A 594 16.43 8.53 -10.72
N LYS A 595 17.00 9.52 -10.03
CA LYS A 595 18.38 9.50 -9.56
C LYS A 595 18.37 9.55 -8.03
N PRO A 596 18.30 8.40 -7.35
CA PRO A 596 18.38 8.33 -5.89
C PRO A 596 19.83 8.51 -5.43
N ARG A 597 20.07 9.40 -4.45
CA ARG A 597 21.40 9.60 -3.86
C ARG A 597 21.27 10.08 -2.42
N TYR A 598 22.17 9.64 -1.57
CA TYR A 598 22.45 10.34 -0.32
C TYR A 598 22.92 11.77 -0.61
N HIS A 599 22.47 12.71 0.21
CA HIS A 599 22.71 14.14 0.01
C HIS A 599 23.27 14.79 1.28
N THR A 600 24.53 14.45 1.57
CA THR A 600 25.30 14.95 2.70
C THR A 600 26.74 15.23 2.26
N ASP A 601 27.37 16.24 2.89
CA ASP A 601 28.79 16.58 2.63
C ASP A 601 29.76 15.64 3.37
N ASN A 602 29.25 14.78 4.27
CA ASN A 602 30.06 13.89 5.08
C ASN A 602 29.43 12.48 5.14
N LEU A 603 29.61 11.71 4.08
CA LEU A 603 29.12 10.33 3.99
C LEU A 603 29.70 9.46 5.10
N ALA A 604 30.99 9.59 5.39
CA ALA A 604 31.67 8.80 6.41
C ALA A 604 31.10 9.01 7.83
N ALA A 605 30.40 10.12 8.10
CA ALA A 605 29.73 10.34 9.37
C ALA A 605 28.48 9.46 9.55
N PHE A 606 28.01 8.87 8.46
CA PHE A 606 26.88 7.94 8.43
C PHE A 606 27.34 6.51 8.07
N GLY A 607 28.64 6.21 8.14
CA GLY A 607 29.16 4.90 7.77
C GLY A 607 29.10 4.58 6.28
N LEU A 608 28.84 5.57 5.40
CA LEU A 608 28.61 5.39 3.97
C LEU A 608 29.88 5.55 3.17
N ASP A 609 30.15 4.63 2.24
CA ASP A 609 31.31 4.65 1.33
C ASP A 609 31.06 5.55 0.11
N ALA A 610 29.87 5.56 -0.44
CA ALA A 610 29.49 6.36 -1.59
C ALA A 610 28.01 6.83 -1.51
N PRO A 611 27.55 7.74 -2.37
CA PRO A 611 26.21 8.33 -2.25
C PRO A 611 25.11 7.46 -2.89
N PHE A 612 25.32 6.18 -3.07
CA PHE A 612 24.30 5.29 -3.62
C PHE A 612 23.34 4.86 -2.51
N ILE A 613 22.08 4.65 -2.85
CA ILE A 613 21.05 4.15 -1.95
C ILE A 613 20.73 2.73 -2.39
N ALA A 614 20.87 1.80 -1.46
CA ALA A 614 20.56 0.40 -1.71
C ALA A 614 19.11 0.21 -2.17
N ASP A 615 18.86 -0.75 -3.04
CA ASP A 615 17.57 -1.19 -3.55
C ASP A 615 16.67 -0.09 -4.15
N ALA A 616 17.25 1.07 -4.46
CA ALA A 616 16.56 2.23 -5.00
C ALA A 616 16.56 2.20 -6.55
N PRO A 617 15.45 1.86 -7.23
CA PRO A 617 15.42 1.70 -8.67
C PRO A 617 15.58 3.04 -9.40
N ASN A 618 16.46 3.05 -10.41
CA ASN A 618 16.67 4.23 -11.25
C ASN A 618 15.66 4.37 -12.39
N PHE A 619 14.90 3.31 -12.67
CA PHE A 619 13.98 3.25 -13.79
C PHE A 619 12.85 2.27 -13.53
N ILE A 620 11.61 2.71 -13.81
CA ILE A 620 10.41 1.88 -13.80
C ILE A 620 9.63 2.13 -15.09
N TYR A 621 9.21 1.06 -15.75
CA TYR A 621 8.36 1.11 -16.91
C TYR A 621 7.17 0.18 -16.74
N SER A 622 5.98 0.64 -17.13
CA SER A 622 4.81 -0.23 -17.27
C SER A 622 4.04 0.12 -18.56
N ALA A 623 3.43 -0.91 -19.17
CA ALA A 623 2.53 -0.73 -20.28
C ALA A 623 1.40 -1.75 -20.23
N GLY A 624 0.22 -1.34 -20.67
CA GLY A 624 -0.98 -2.17 -20.64
C GLY A 624 -1.86 -2.02 -21.87
N ILE A 625 -2.56 -3.09 -22.15
CA ILE A 625 -3.66 -3.14 -23.13
C ILE A 625 -4.88 -3.63 -22.37
N LEU A 626 -5.91 -2.79 -22.26
CA LEU A 626 -7.16 -3.16 -21.61
C LEU A 626 -8.26 -3.23 -22.68
N VAL A 627 -9.01 -4.31 -22.64
CA VAL A 627 -10.14 -4.57 -23.54
C VAL A 627 -11.40 -4.63 -22.71
N ASN A 628 -12.31 -3.74 -23.00
CA ASN A 628 -13.60 -3.63 -22.33
C ASN A 628 -14.74 -3.80 -23.34
N ASP A 629 -15.64 -4.77 -23.10
CA ASP A 629 -16.85 -4.98 -23.89
C ASP A 629 -16.61 -5.18 -25.41
N LEU A 630 -15.58 -5.94 -25.78
CA LEU A 630 -15.42 -6.44 -27.14
C LEU A 630 -16.37 -7.64 -27.37
N GLY A 631 -17.66 -7.37 -27.52
CA GLY A 631 -18.70 -8.38 -27.47
C GLY A 631 -18.72 -9.07 -26.10
N PRO A 632 -18.54 -10.43 -26.03
CA PRO A 632 -18.49 -11.11 -24.73
C PRO A 632 -17.10 -11.07 -24.07
N TRP A 633 -16.08 -10.51 -24.73
CA TRP A 633 -14.70 -10.54 -24.27
C TRP A 633 -14.34 -9.27 -23.49
N SER A 634 -13.62 -9.44 -22.38
CA SER A 634 -12.97 -8.37 -21.61
C SER A 634 -11.67 -8.89 -20.98
N GLY A 635 -10.80 -7.98 -20.51
CA GLY A 635 -9.56 -8.33 -19.83
C GLY A 635 -8.41 -7.40 -20.18
N GLY A 636 -7.19 -7.79 -19.84
CA GLY A 636 -6.01 -6.98 -20.12
C GLY A 636 -4.72 -7.77 -20.16
N ILE A 637 -3.71 -7.16 -20.77
CA ILE A 637 -2.32 -7.58 -20.72
C ILE A 637 -1.54 -6.43 -20.09
N GLN A 638 -0.67 -6.75 -19.16
CA GLN A 638 0.21 -5.78 -18.50
C GLN A 638 1.65 -6.26 -18.60
N TRP A 639 2.53 -5.33 -18.92
CA TRP A 639 3.97 -5.48 -18.83
C TRP A 639 4.51 -4.50 -17.80
N ARG A 640 5.43 -4.97 -16.97
CA ARG A 640 6.21 -4.16 -16.04
C ARG A 640 7.70 -4.49 -16.15
N ARG A 641 8.52 -3.48 -15.98
CA ARG A 641 9.98 -3.57 -15.93
C ARG A 641 10.50 -2.76 -14.75
N LEU A 642 11.20 -3.43 -13.84
CA LEU A 642 12.03 -2.79 -12.82
C LEU A 642 13.42 -2.59 -13.39
N GLY A 643 14.00 -1.40 -13.19
CA GLY A 643 15.34 -1.06 -13.65
C GLY A 643 16.44 -1.55 -12.71
N THR A 644 17.67 -1.30 -13.13
CA THR A 644 18.85 -1.62 -12.30
C THR A 644 18.91 -0.75 -11.06
N HIS A 645 19.45 -1.30 -9.97
CA HIS A 645 19.72 -0.59 -8.72
C HIS A 645 20.98 -1.14 -8.04
N HIS A 646 21.54 -0.36 -7.13
CA HIS A 646 22.65 -0.78 -6.29
C HIS A 646 22.11 -1.64 -5.15
N LEU A 647 22.87 -2.65 -4.73
CA LEU A 647 22.52 -3.51 -3.60
C LEU A 647 23.22 -3.08 -2.29
N ASN A 648 24.06 -2.04 -2.37
CA ASN A 648 24.74 -1.42 -1.24
C ASN A 648 25.11 0.02 -1.62
N ASP A 649 25.63 0.80 -0.70
CA ASP A 649 26.04 2.19 -0.88
C ASP A 649 27.38 2.38 -1.59
N GLY A 650 28.23 1.34 -1.70
CA GLY A 650 29.57 1.40 -2.30
C GLY A 650 29.59 1.24 -3.83
N GLU A 651 30.60 1.83 -4.49
CA GLU A 651 30.78 1.71 -5.96
C GLU A 651 31.23 0.31 -6.40
N ASP A 652 31.95 -0.41 -5.52
CA ASP A 652 32.52 -1.73 -5.81
C ASP A 652 31.53 -2.89 -5.52
N TYR A 653 30.37 -2.59 -4.96
CA TYR A 653 29.33 -3.57 -4.68
C TYR A 653 28.49 -3.92 -5.92
N PRO A 654 27.89 -5.11 -5.96
CA PRO A 654 27.09 -5.53 -7.09
C PRO A 654 25.85 -4.68 -7.30
N THR A 655 25.32 -4.72 -8.51
CA THR A 655 24.02 -4.11 -8.88
C THR A 655 23.08 -5.20 -9.35
N ASP A 656 21.81 -5.12 -8.95
CA ASP A 656 20.77 -5.92 -9.57
C ASP A 656 20.38 -5.35 -10.93
N LYS A 657 19.96 -6.22 -11.84
CA LYS A 657 19.52 -5.87 -13.21
C LYS A 657 18.04 -5.53 -13.28
N GLY A 658 17.31 -5.76 -12.19
CA GLY A 658 15.87 -5.74 -12.15
C GLY A 658 15.23 -6.82 -13.03
N TYR A 659 13.91 -6.85 -13.09
CA TYR A 659 13.18 -7.88 -13.80
C TYR A 659 12.14 -7.33 -14.78
N SER A 660 11.64 -8.20 -15.66
CA SER A 660 10.58 -7.91 -16.60
C SER A 660 9.50 -8.97 -16.52
N GLU A 661 8.26 -8.57 -16.33
CA GLU A 661 7.13 -9.48 -16.17
C GLU A 661 5.96 -9.09 -17.06
N PHE A 662 5.31 -10.10 -17.66
CA PHE A 662 4.09 -9.97 -18.47
C PHE A 662 2.99 -10.80 -17.85
N ASN A 663 1.86 -10.14 -17.58
CA ASN A 663 0.67 -10.76 -17.00
C ASN A 663 -0.54 -10.51 -17.90
N MET A 664 -1.48 -11.47 -17.92
CA MET A 664 -2.68 -11.39 -18.73
C MET A 664 -3.91 -11.89 -17.95
N ASP A 665 -5.02 -11.22 -18.16
CA ASP A 665 -6.35 -11.68 -17.73
C ASP A 665 -7.31 -11.62 -18.91
N VAL A 666 -8.05 -12.70 -19.16
CA VAL A 666 -9.05 -12.78 -20.23
C VAL A 666 -10.34 -13.36 -19.68
N ARG A 667 -11.43 -12.71 -19.95
CA ARG A 667 -12.77 -13.09 -19.50
C ARG A 667 -13.74 -13.19 -20.65
N TYR A 668 -14.66 -14.15 -20.54
CA TYR A 668 -15.71 -14.39 -21.50
C TYR A 668 -17.08 -14.43 -20.81
N ALA A 669 -17.96 -13.52 -21.18
CA ALA A 669 -19.33 -13.46 -20.67
C ALA A 669 -20.22 -14.47 -21.40
N LEU A 670 -20.95 -15.29 -20.66
CA LEU A 670 -21.91 -16.27 -21.14
C LEU A 670 -23.34 -15.82 -20.82
N PRO A 671 -24.34 -16.28 -21.57
CA PRO A 671 -25.74 -16.00 -21.25
C PRO A 671 -26.12 -16.43 -19.83
N GLY A 672 -27.10 -15.73 -19.26
CA GLY A 672 -27.61 -16.04 -17.92
C GLY A 672 -26.69 -15.63 -16.77
N GLY A 673 -25.82 -14.62 -16.97
CA GLY A 673 -24.98 -14.04 -15.90
C GLY A 673 -23.79 -14.91 -15.49
N TRP A 674 -23.33 -15.82 -16.36
CA TRP A 674 -22.10 -16.56 -16.17
C TRP A 674 -20.91 -15.83 -16.83
N ARG A 675 -19.74 -15.97 -16.22
CA ARG A 675 -18.48 -15.46 -16.78
C ARG A 675 -17.37 -16.45 -16.47
N LEU A 676 -16.59 -16.78 -17.50
CA LEU A 676 -15.36 -17.58 -17.39
C LEU A 676 -14.16 -16.63 -17.45
N GLY A 677 -13.10 -16.91 -16.70
CA GLY A 677 -11.87 -16.16 -16.72
C GLY A 677 -10.65 -17.03 -16.70
N VAL A 678 -9.59 -16.55 -17.34
CA VAL A 678 -8.24 -17.13 -17.31
C VAL A 678 -7.26 -16.01 -17.06
N SER A 679 -6.48 -16.10 -15.98
CA SER A 679 -5.36 -15.23 -15.70
C SER A 679 -4.07 -16.03 -15.85
N VAL A 680 -3.07 -15.45 -16.49
CA VAL A 680 -1.73 -16.04 -16.65
C VAL A 680 -0.72 -15.00 -16.18
N PHE A 681 0.11 -15.40 -15.23
CA PHE A 681 1.16 -14.56 -14.66
C PHE A 681 2.53 -15.06 -15.10
N ASN A 682 3.49 -14.14 -15.23
CA ASN A 682 4.83 -14.40 -15.74
C ASN A 682 4.78 -15.23 -17.04
N ILE A 683 4.06 -14.72 -18.06
CA ILE A 683 3.74 -15.44 -19.31
C ILE A 683 5.00 -16.05 -19.96
N PHE A 684 6.11 -15.33 -19.94
CA PHE A 684 7.36 -15.77 -20.56
C PHE A 684 8.24 -16.63 -19.65
N ASN A 685 7.78 -16.88 -18.39
CA ASN A 685 8.49 -17.66 -17.39
C ASN A 685 9.91 -17.11 -17.14
N SER A 686 10.01 -15.78 -16.98
CA SER A 686 11.26 -15.14 -16.58
C SER A 686 11.78 -15.78 -15.29
N LYS A 687 13.07 -15.96 -15.23
CA LYS A 687 13.79 -16.49 -14.07
C LYS A 687 14.61 -15.42 -13.36
N ASP A 688 14.18 -14.17 -13.52
CA ASP A 688 14.75 -13.05 -12.76
C ASP A 688 14.43 -13.19 -11.27
N GLU A 689 15.04 -12.37 -10.46
CA GLU A 689 14.72 -12.24 -9.03
C GLU A 689 13.65 -11.17 -8.81
N ALA A 690 12.76 -11.38 -7.86
CA ALA A 690 11.75 -10.40 -7.46
C ALA A 690 12.35 -9.37 -6.50
N ALA A 691 13.30 -9.81 -5.67
CA ALA A 691 14.13 -8.97 -4.79
C ALA A 691 15.50 -9.64 -4.62
N ASP A 692 16.54 -8.82 -4.61
CA ASP A 692 17.92 -9.22 -4.34
C ASP A 692 18.49 -8.28 -3.27
N TYR A 693 19.26 -8.86 -2.37
CA TYR A 693 20.03 -8.14 -1.36
C TYR A 693 21.49 -8.61 -1.38
N TYR A 694 22.38 -7.89 -0.72
CA TYR A 694 23.78 -8.27 -0.63
C TYR A 694 24.29 -8.06 0.80
N TYR A 695 24.21 -9.11 1.60
CA TYR A 695 24.61 -9.09 3.00
C TYR A 695 25.23 -10.42 3.46
N THR A 696 25.76 -10.42 4.69
CA THR A 696 26.43 -11.56 5.29
C THR A 696 25.41 -12.50 5.92
N GLY A 697 25.48 -13.76 5.54
CA GLY A 697 24.78 -14.87 6.19
C GLY A 697 25.74 -16.04 6.36
N ARG A 698 25.36 -17.05 7.12
CA ARG A 698 26.20 -18.21 7.41
C ARG A 698 25.45 -19.51 7.20
N LEU A 699 26.07 -20.42 6.46
CA LEU A 699 25.60 -21.80 6.32
C LEU A 699 26.34 -22.73 7.32
N PRO A 700 25.75 -23.89 7.67
CA PRO A 700 26.45 -24.87 8.53
C PRO A 700 27.79 -25.28 7.96
N GLY A 701 28.86 -25.09 8.75
CA GLY A 701 30.23 -25.43 8.36
C GLY A 701 31.04 -24.29 7.75
N GLU A 702 30.45 -23.15 7.49
CA GLU A 702 31.13 -21.92 7.05
C GLU A 702 31.89 -21.25 8.22
N PRO A 703 32.83 -20.34 7.91
CA PRO A 703 33.54 -19.54 8.92
C PRO A 703 32.60 -18.79 9.87
N ALA A 704 33.06 -18.46 11.07
CA ALA A 704 32.22 -17.81 12.08
C ALA A 704 31.78 -16.38 11.68
N GLU A 705 32.59 -15.69 10.88
CA GLU A 705 32.34 -14.39 10.31
C GLU A 705 31.29 -14.40 9.19
N GLY A 706 30.80 -15.57 8.80
CA GLY A 706 29.88 -15.75 7.71
C GLY A 706 30.47 -15.51 6.32
N VAL A 707 29.62 -15.42 5.32
CA VAL A 707 29.96 -15.15 3.91
C VAL A 707 29.01 -14.11 3.36
N THR A 708 29.54 -12.98 2.91
CA THR A 708 28.76 -11.95 2.21
C THR A 708 28.46 -12.41 0.78
N ASP A 709 27.19 -12.46 0.41
CA ASP A 709 26.71 -12.99 -0.87
C ASP A 709 25.36 -12.38 -1.24
N PHE A 710 24.92 -12.64 -2.48
CA PHE A 710 23.55 -12.36 -2.86
C PHE A 710 22.57 -13.19 -2.04
N GLN A 711 21.55 -12.52 -1.52
CA GLN A 711 20.38 -13.12 -0.90
C GLN A 711 19.20 -12.87 -1.84
N VAL A 712 18.65 -13.92 -2.39
CA VAL A 712 17.71 -13.82 -3.52
C VAL A 712 16.32 -14.31 -3.16
N HIS A 713 15.30 -13.57 -3.62
CA HIS A 713 13.93 -14.06 -3.65
C HIS A 713 13.47 -14.18 -5.11
N PRO A 714 13.32 -15.41 -5.63
CA PRO A 714 13.04 -15.61 -7.05
C PRO A 714 11.65 -15.11 -7.45
N LEU A 715 11.56 -14.52 -8.64
CA LEU A 715 10.28 -14.25 -9.27
C LEU A 715 9.50 -15.56 -9.44
N GLU A 716 8.23 -15.54 -9.09
CA GLU A 716 7.39 -16.73 -9.21
C GLU A 716 7.29 -17.21 -10.66
N PRO A 717 7.32 -18.53 -10.89
CA PRO A 717 7.29 -19.09 -12.24
C PRO A 717 5.95 -18.80 -12.91
N ARG A 718 5.88 -19.03 -14.23
CA ARG A 718 4.63 -18.91 -14.96
C ARG A 718 3.52 -19.73 -14.30
N SER A 719 2.45 -19.03 -13.92
CA SER A 719 1.29 -19.62 -13.27
C SER A 719 -0.01 -19.24 -13.98
N ALA A 720 -1.05 -20.02 -13.77
CA ALA A 720 -2.36 -19.78 -14.36
C ALA A 720 -3.48 -19.98 -13.33
N ARG A 721 -4.53 -19.15 -13.44
CA ARG A 721 -5.75 -19.26 -12.63
C ARG A 721 -6.98 -19.29 -13.54
N PHE A 722 -7.91 -20.18 -13.26
CA PHE A 722 -9.20 -20.29 -13.95
C PHE A 722 -10.30 -19.86 -13.00
N SER A 723 -11.19 -19.01 -13.45
CA SER A 723 -12.32 -18.52 -12.68
C SER A 723 -13.65 -18.81 -13.35
N ILE A 724 -14.66 -19.06 -12.52
CA ILE A 724 -16.05 -19.09 -12.92
C ILE A 724 -16.83 -18.18 -11.99
N THR A 725 -17.55 -17.22 -12.57
CA THR A 725 -18.39 -16.28 -11.83
C THR A 725 -19.85 -16.50 -12.24
N LYS A 726 -20.73 -16.51 -11.24
CA LYS A 726 -22.17 -16.44 -11.45
C LYS A 726 -22.71 -15.17 -10.80
N THR A 727 -23.31 -14.29 -11.60
CA THR A 727 -24.06 -13.12 -11.16
C THR A 727 -25.54 -13.46 -11.18
N PHE A 728 -26.26 -13.10 -10.13
CA PHE A 728 -27.67 -13.36 -9.96
C PHE A 728 -28.47 -12.05 -10.11
N GLY A 729 -29.70 -12.11 -10.65
CA GLY A 729 -30.60 -10.96 -10.75
C GLY A 729 -30.20 -9.88 -11.76
N GLY A 730 -29.20 -10.11 -12.59
CA GLY A 730 -28.86 -9.20 -13.69
C GLY A 730 -29.85 -9.36 -14.86
N PRO A 731 -30.02 -8.29 -15.69
CA PRO A 731 -30.81 -8.39 -16.91
C PRO A 731 -30.24 -9.52 -17.78
N ASN A 732 -31.11 -10.39 -18.29
CA ASN A 732 -30.71 -11.41 -19.27
C ASN A 732 -30.21 -10.68 -20.52
N ARG A 733 -28.88 -10.55 -20.66
CA ARG A 733 -28.21 -10.14 -21.90
C ARG A 733 -27.92 -11.35 -22.76
#